data_25fb0f08cec6a83dc9d380c8cfdd4049
#
_entry.id   25fb0f08cec6a83dc9d380c8cfdd4049
#
_cell.length_a   1.000
_cell.length_b   1.000
_cell.length_c   1.000
_cell.angle_alpha   90.00
_cell.angle_beta   90.00
_cell.angle_gamma   90.00
#
_symmetry.space_group_name_H-M   'P 1'
#
loop_
_entity.id
_entity.type
_entity.pdbx_description
1 polymer ?
#
loop_
_entity_poly.entity_id
_entity_poly.type
_entity_poly.pdbx_seq_one_letter_code
_entity_poly.pdbx_strand_id
1 'polypeptide(L)'
;MRMKYIGANIFLGIFLYSCQSMSVDKLETDYATIGINEKGVLCQVVDKVTGVDYLTEKVPSPLLTLYDGQKYIQPVSSVKEGNKFIITFENESVAEIAAEIKGGYVRFELKSLSNRDKIEAVSWGPYATSISQYIGETVGVVRDTCFAVGVQALNIFTTEGRPHLGDDATGSFYINPLPGQQVPDELKDQIGTQISDINVNEEGDMPEYVRQWRGNAAVERDYGSDIQFFARDWQTEKVIDYMGRRQTVVPVDQDYIGSAIAFFASPSSKAVDVIGDIELKEGLPHPMINGEWIKKRKEVNPAYMLYEGQSLDNALDYADSCNFKLIHIGDIFKSWGHFDLHTSRFPKGAEQIKAFTDKAKSRGISIGVHTLTMFTSTHDLYVSPVPSDSLAISGSSVLTQDINATATEIEIESPEFFTYLGETHSAKIGDEIVSYREISTSKPYKLLDCTRGQFGTIPSEHKKGEKIDKLLNNCYSGFFPDLQLSDVYAKRLAEVCNETGIALMDFDGYYGGSPTGHGCMGASMFLKQWYQNLDQKNIISCGSSPFHYWWHIYSFMNWGEPWYDNLRQSQVNYRLENQRYFERNLMPGMLGWFKLEQTYRPEDIEWIQARSAAFDAGYLLRVDESVEQNGFKSLLFEAIREWQKVRNLDLFTSSQRERMKNPVNEFHLEKNGDSSWTLYDVTLKNGNQHKYRSVQTGEPLLSKFNFENPYEKQPVQFYAIVKAGEEAGGFISNLQILIEGCTPIQINESLKAGDKLYCDGKQVYVCDNCWKARKSYPIAETISWKKGKNNVTIQCDFSSSKAPLIDVEFKALGNPEQIKK
;
A
#
# COMPACT_ATOMS: atom_id res chain seq x y z
N MET A 1 -31.97 23.66 -76.18
CA MET A 1 -32.86 24.81 -76.15
C MET A 1 -32.48 25.68 -74.93
N ARG A 2 -32.26 26.94 -75.14
CA ARG A 2 -31.54 27.99 -74.41
C ARG A 2 -31.63 27.98 -72.88
N MET A 3 -30.48 27.93 -72.26
CA MET A 3 -30.20 28.36 -70.87
C MET A 3 -30.39 29.85 -70.68
N LYS A 4 -31.06 30.29 -69.62
CA LYS A 4 -30.98 31.64 -69.08
C LYS A 4 -30.21 31.65 -67.78
N TYR A 5 -29.11 32.36 -67.77
CA TYR A 5 -28.36 32.72 -66.59
C TYR A 5 -29.11 33.83 -65.83
N ILE A 6 -29.30 33.60 -64.50
CA ILE A 6 -29.63 34.63 -63.52
C ILE A 6 -28.47 34.78 -62.60
N GLY A 7 -27.76 35.88 -62.63
CA GLY A 7 -26.65 36.19 -61.72
C GLY A 7 -27.22 36.58 -60.35
N ALA A 8 -26.74 35.94 -59.34
CA ALA A 8 -26.93 36.37 -57.96
C ALA A 8 -25.59 36.96 -57.42
N ASN A 9 -25.64 38.24 -57.14
CA ASN A 9 -24.60 38.97 -56.43
C ASN A 9 -24.54 38.46 -54.99
N ILE A 10 -23.47 37.77 -54.66
CA ILE A 10 -23.15 37.42 -53.27
C ILE A 10 -22.35 38.59 -52.69
N PHE A 11 -23.02 39.36 -51.80
CA PHE A 11 -22.32 40.26 -50.89
C PHE A 11 -21.53 39.43 -49.86
N LEU A 12 -20.21 39.40 -49.99
CA LEU A 12 -19.29 38.84 -49.03
C LEU A 12 -19.17 39.85 -47.87
N GLY A 13 -20.03 39.71 -46.85
CA GLY A 13 -19.86 40.42 -45.60
C GLY A 13 -18.68 39.81 -44.86
N ILE A 14 -17.54 40.51 -44.89
CA ILE A 14 -16.40 40.20 -43.99
C ILE A 14 -16.85 40.60 -42.59
N PHE A 15 -17.30 39.60 -41.81
CA PHE A 15 -17.36 39.73 -40.36
C PHE A 15 -15.90 39.67 -39.83
N LEU A 16 -15.33 40.85 -39.62
CA LEU A 16 -14.16 41.00 -38.76
C LEU A 16 -14.61 40.66 -37.34
N TYR A 17 -14.42 39.39 -36.94
CA TYR A 17 -14.34 39.05 -35.54
C TYR A 17 -13.11 39.77 -35.01
N SER A 18 -13.28 40.86 -34.29
CA SER A 18 -12.26 41.41 -33.45
C SER A 18 -12.01 40.37 -32.37
N CYS A 19 -10.93 39.61 -32.48
CA CYS A 19 -10.34 38.95 -31.33
C CYS A 19 -9.90 40.06 -30.37
N GLN A 20 -10.78 40.42 -29.41
CA GLN A 20 -10.32 41.08 -28.21
C GLN A 20 -9.40 40.06 -27.54
N SER A 21 -8.12 40.34 -27.48
CA SER A 21 -7.18 39.58 -26.69
C SER A 21 -7.65 39.66 -25.24
N MET A 22 -8.18 38.56 -24.71
CA MET A 22 -8.52 38.47 -23.28
C MET A 22 -7.29 38.92 -22.48
N SER A 23 -7.50 39.82 -21.51
CA SER A 23 -6.41 40.19 -20.62
C SER A 23 -6.01 38.97 -19.78
N VAL A 24 -4.71 38.69 -19.71
CA VAL A 24 -4.16 37.57 -18.97
C VAL A 24 -3.22 38.11 -17.90
N ASP A 25 -3.55 37.82 -16.65
CA ASP A 25 -2.69 38.07 -15.52
C ASP A 25 -1.67 36.97 -15.40
N LYS A 26 -0.38 37.31 -15.54
CA LYS A 26 0.72 36.35 -15.49
C LYS A 26 1.34 36.28 -14.09
N LEU A 27 1.58 35.07 -13.61
CA LEU A 27 2.31 34.75 -12.39
C LEU A 27 3.58 33.99 -12.81
N GLU A 28 4.73 34.60 -12.55
CA GLU A 28 6.03 34.11 -13.00
C GLU A 28 6.75 33.37 -11.86
N THR A 29 6.77 32.03 -11.90
CA THR A 29 7.58 31.22 -11.00
C THR A 29 9.00 31.03 -11.53
N ASP A 30 9.89 30.34 -10.82
CA ASP A 30 11.24 30.04 -11.29
C ASP A 30 11.23 29.24 -12.60
N TYR A 31 10.23 28.38 -12.81
CA TYR A 31 10.21 27.40 -13.91
C TYR A 31 9.11 27.65 -14.95
N ALA A 32 8.02 28.28 -14.56
CA ALA A 32 6.85 28.39 -15.42
C ALA A 32 6.18 29.78 -15.36
N THR A 33 5.47 30.11 -16.43
CA THR A 33 4.51 31.22 -16.51
C THR A 33 3.09 30.63 -16.36
N ILE A 34 2.34 31.04 -15.34
CA ILE A 34 0.96 30.65 -15.09
C ILE A 34 0.07 31.86 -15.44
N GLY A 35 -0.86 31.68 -16.37
CA GLY A 35 -1.78 32.74 -16.80
C GLY A 35 -3.20 32.50 -16.30
N ILE A 36 -3.82 33.56 -15.75
CA ILE A 36 -5.22 33.59 -15.34
C ILE A 36 -5.93 34.67 -16.16
N ASN A 37 -7.03 34.32 -16.82
CA ASN A 37 -7.79 35.25 -17.65
C ASN A 37 -8.82 36.06 -16.85
N GLU A 38 -9.44 37.02 -17.48
CA GLU A 38 -10.47 37.93 -16.91
C GLU A 38 -11.73 37.21 -16.37
N LYS A 39 -11.88 35.90 -16.60
CA LYS A 39 -12.96 35.08 -16.04
C LYS A 39 -12.50 34.30 -14.79
N GLY A 40 -11.26 34.41 -14.35
CA GLY A 40 -10.73 33.65 -13.22
C GLY A 40 -10.41 32.19 -13.57
N VAL A 41 -10.08 31.92 -14.83
CA VAL A 41 -9.73 30.61 -15.36
C VAL A 41 -8.25 30.60 -15.73
N LEU A 42 -7.52 29.56 -15.32
CA LEU A 42 -6.17 29.32 -15.82
C LEU A 42 -6.25 29.07 -17.33
N CYS A 43 -5.46 29.80 -18.09
CA CYS A 43 -5.43 29.73 -19.53
C CYS A 43 -4.06 29.36 -20.13
N GLN A 44 -3.02 29.27 -19.31
CA GLN A 44 -1.71 28.78 -19.70
C GLN A 44 -0.88 28.31 -18.50
N VAL A 45 -0.08 27.28 -18.71
CA VAL A 45 1.00 26.79 -17.83
C VAL A 45 2.21 26.48 -18.69
N VAL A 46 3.02 27.51 -18.96
CA VAL A 46 4.08 27.47 -19.96
C VAL A 46 5.43 27.21 -19.28
N ASP A 47 6.14 26.18 -19.73
CA ASP A 47 7.53 25.96 -19.38
C ASP A 47 8.40 27.10 -19.94
N LYS A 48 9.14 27.79 -19.09
CA LYS A 48 9.99 28.93 -19.45
C LYS A 48 11.18 28.56 -20.35
N VAL A 49 11.60 27.30 -20.34
CA VAL A 49 12.76 26.82 -21.11
C VAL A 49 12.34 26.41 -22.50
N THR A 50 11.28 25.60 -22.61
CA THR A 50 10.84 25.03 -23.89
C THR A 50 9.75 25.85 -24.59
N GLY A 51 9.03 26.67 -23.84
CA GLY A 51 7.84 27.42 -24.33
C GLY A 51 6.61 26.53 -24.53
N VAL A 52 6.64 25.27 -24.09
CA VAL A 52 5.49 24.37 -24.20
C VAL A 52 4.45 24.73 -23.15
N ASP A 53 3.20 24.83 -23.57
CA ASP A 53 2.05 24.96 -22.67
C ASP A 53 1.52 23.58 -22.31
N TYR A 54 1.47 23.27 -21.03
CA TYR A 54 0.99 22.01 -20.49
C TYR A 54 -0.47 22.01 -20.05
N LEU A 55 -1.14 23.16 -20.11
CA LEU A 55 -2.60 23.24 -19.91
C LEU A 55 -3.31 22.74 -21.17
N THR A 56 -4.44 22.03 -21.01
CA THR A 56 -5.27 21.66 -22.15
C THR A 56 -6.31 22.74 -22.45
N GLU A 57 -6.56 22.99 -23.73
CA GLU A 57 -7.65 23.90 -24.18
C GLU A 57 -9.01 23.19 -24.27
N LYS A 58 -9.08 21.86 -24.09
CA LYS A 58 -10.30 21.08 -24.30
C LYS A 58 -11.39 21.34 -23.24
N VAL A 59 -10.98 21.68 -22.04
CA VAL A 59 -11.88 21.98 -20.92
C VAL A 59 -11.34 23.16 -20.10
N PRO A 60 -12.22 23.95 -19.46
CA PRO A 60 -11.79 25.09 -18.64
C PRO A 60 -11.12 24.61 -17.34
N SER A 61 -10.12 25.35 -16.87
CA SER A 61 -9.39 25.15 -15.60
C SER A 61 -9.66 26.33 -14.66
N PRO A 62 -10.82 26.42 -14.00
CA PRO A 62 -11.12 27.52 -13.07
C PRO A 62 -10.13 27.56 -11.93
N LEU A 63 -9.71 28.75 -11.48
CA LEU A 63 -8.86 28.87 -10.29
C LEU A 63 -9.60 28.34 -9.07
N LEU A 64 -10.88 28.69 -8.92
CA LEU A 64 -11.78 28.22 -7.87
C LEU A 64 -13.18 28.06 -8.43
N THR A 65 -13.93 27.04 -7.97
CA THR A 65 -15.36 26.88 -8.18
C THR A 65 -16.06 26.73 -6.83
N LEU A 66 -17.34 27.13 -6.77
CA LEU A 66 -18.16 26.92 -5.58
C LEU A 66 -19.07 25.69 -5.80
N TYR A 67 -19.47 25.04 -4.71
CA TYR A 67 -20.39 23.91 -4.73
C TYR A 67 -21.53 24.14 -3.72
N ASP A 68 -22.79 24.07 -4.19
CA ASP A 68 -23.99 24.34 -3.38
C ASP A 68 -24.66 23.07 -2.83
N GLY A 69 -23.97 21.93 -2.91
CA GLY A 69 -24.51 20.62 -2.52
C GLY A 69 -25.16 19.85 -3.68
N GLN A 70 -25.41 20.51 -4.82
CA GLN A 70 -26.02 19.89 -6.00
C GLN A 70 -25.20 20.13 -7.28
N LYS A 71 -24.70 21.34 -7.49
CA LYS A 71 -23.99 21.75 -8.71
C LYS A 71 -22.78 22.63 -8.41
N TYR A 72 -21.89 22.69 -9.38
CA TYR A 72 -20.77 23.63 -9.39
C TYR A 72 -21.20 24.97 -9.94
N ILE A 73 -20.82 26.05 -9.29
CA ILE A 73 -21.04 27.43 -9.65
C ILE A 73 -19.73 27.99 -10.18
N GLN A 74 -19.72 28.41 -11.45
CA GLN A 74 -18.51 28.80 -12.18
C GLN A 74 -18.12 30.26 -11.93
N PRO A 75 -16.82 30.61 -12.00
CA PRO A 75 -16.40 32.00 -12.03
C PRO A 75 -16.80 32.66 -13.38
N VAL A 76 -17.24 33.91 -13.32
CA VAL A 76 -17.65 34.67 -14.50
C VAL A 76 -16.77 35.87 -14.77
N SER A 77 -16.17 36.45 -13.72
CA SER A 77 -15.20 37.54 -13.87
C SER A 77 -14.14 37.52 -12.78
N SER A 78 -12.97 38.00 -13.10
CA SER A 78 -11.83 38.13 -12.20
C SER A 78 -11.14 39.47 -12.41
N VAL A 79 -10.82 40.15 -11.31
CA VAL A 79 -10.02 41.38 -11.28
C VAL A 79 -8.82 41.15 -10.36
N LYS A 80 -7.62 41.41 -10.85
CA LYS A 80 -6.41 41.34 -10.04
C LYS A 80 -6.12 42.70 -9.40
N GLU A 81 -6.08 42.72 -8.08
CA GLU A 81 -5.75 43.88 -7.27
C GLU A 81 -4.48 43.59 -6.44
N GLY A 82 -3.34 44.02 -6.93
CA GLY A 82 -2.06 43.71 -6.29
C GLY A 82 -1.75 42.22 -6.30
N ASN A 83 -1.73 41.62 -5.13
CA ASN A 83 -1.50 40.16 -4.94
C ASN A 83 -2.80 39.37 -4.69
N LYS A 84 -3.97 39.95 -5.06
CA LYS A 84 -5.26 39.31 -4.85
C LYS A 84 -6.02 39.19 -6.16
N PHE A 85 -6.82 38.13 -6.31
CA PHE A 85 -7.84 37.97 -7.32
C PHE A 85 -9.20 38.12 -6.67
N ILE A 86 -10.01 39.05 -7.18
CA ILE A 86 -11.42 39.23 -6.80
C ILE A 86 -12.23 38.51 -7.86
N ILE A 87 -12.82 37.38 -7.53
CA ILE A 87 -13.56 36.51 -8.47
C ILE A 87 -15.03 36.59 -8.16
N THR A 88 -15.83 36.94 -9.18
CA THR A 88 -17.29 36.90 -9.13
C THR A 88 -17.79 35.62 -9.79
N PHE A 89 -18.79 34.98 -9.19
CA PHE A 89 -19.38 33.73 -9.65
C PHE A 89 -20.78 33.91 -10.23
N GLU A 90 -21.30 32.90 -10.93
CA GLU A 90 -22.64 32.92 -11.58
C GLU A 90 -23.78 33.26 -10.63
N ASN A 91 -23.65 32.98 -9.34
CA ASN A 91 -24.61 33.28 -8.28
C ASN A 91 -24.37 34.63 -7.59
N GLU A 92 -23.58 35.52 -8.19
CA GLU A 92 -23.18 36.82 -7.64
C GLU A 92 -22.34 36.74 -6.34
N SER A 93 -21.91 35.57 -5.93
CA SER A 93 -20.93 35.46 -4.85
C SER A 93 -19.57 36.02 -5.31
N VAL A 94 -18.84 36.61 -4.35
CA VAL A 94 -17.53 37.19 -4.61
C VAL A 94 -16.50 36.53 -3.66
N ALA A 95 -15.44 35.96 -4.23
CA ALA A 95 -14.32 35.45 -3.49
C ALA A 95 -13.11 36.37 -3.61
N GLU A 96 -12.40 36.57 -2.49
CA GLU A 96 -11.05 37.15 -2.47
C GLU A 96 -10.03 36.02 -2.31
N ILE A 97 -9.14 35.86 -3.29
CA ILE A 97 -8.07 34.87 -3.30
C ILE A 97 -6.74 35.59 -3.28
N ALA A 98 -5.98 35.42 -2.20
CA ALA A 98 -4.58 35.89 -2.15
C ALA A 98 -3.71 34.96 -3.03
N ALA A 99 -2.81 35.58 -3.81
CA ALA A 99 -1.83 34.90 -4.66
C ALA A 99 -0.43 35.38 -4.35
N GLU A 100 0.45 34.49 -3.88
CA GLU A 100 1.83 34.81 -3.50
C GLU A 100 2.80 33.91 -4.25
N ILE A 101 3.70 34.51 -5.02
CA ILE A 101 4.76 33.78 -5.73
C ILE A 101 5.91 33.54 -4.76
N LYS A 102 6.28 32.27 -4.57
CA LYS A 102 7.33 31.83 -3.64
C LYS A 102 8.44 31.02 -4.34
N GLY A 103 9.04 31.59 -5.35
CA GLY A 103 10.05 30.94 -6.18
C GLY A 103 9.43 29.88 -7.09
N GLY A 104 9.58 28.60 -6.78
CA GLY A 104 9.10 27.50 -7.65
C GLY A 104 7.59 27.30 -7.72
N TYR A 105 6.78 27.99 -6.91
CA TYR A 105 5.33 27.80 -6.83
C TYR A 105 4.55 29.09 -6.55
N VAL A 106 3.25 29.06 -6.77
CA VAL A 106 2.31 30.10 -6.37
C VAL A 106 1.42 29.55 -5.25
N ARG A 107 1.39 30.24 -4.11
CA ARG A 107 0.46 30.01 -3.03
C ARG A 107 -0.85 30.72 -3.31
N PHE A 108 -1.97 30.01 -3.36
CA PHE A 108 -3.32 30.56 -3.42
C PHE A 108 -4.03 30.29 -2.09
N GLU A 109 -4.77 31.28 -1.58
CA GLU A 109 -5.54 31.13 -0.35
C GLU A 109 -6.86 31.88 -0.44
N LEU A 110 -7.96 31.21 -0.12
CA LEU A 110 -9.28 31.82 -0.03
C LEU A 110 -9.37 32.65 1.24
N LYS A 111 -9.39 33.98 1.11
CA LYS A 111 -9.45 34.93 2.24
C LYS A 111 -10.87 35.25 2.67
N SER A 112 -11.78 35.37 1.72
CA SER A 112 -13.18 35.65 2.00
C SER A 112 -14.08 35.16 0.87
N LEU A 113 -15.34 34.89 1.21
CA LEU A 113 -16.41 34.58 0.26
C LEU A 113 -17.70 35.24 0.74
N SER A 114 -18.38 35.97 -0.13
CA SER A 114 -19.72 36.54 0.12
C SER A 114 -20.81 35.49 -0.14
N ASN A 115 -22.04 35.73 0.37
CA ASN A 115 -23.22 34.87 0.13
C ASN A 115 -23.00 33.40 0.45
N ARG A 116 -22.40 33.13 1.63
CA ARG A 116 -21.92 31.78 2.05
C ARG A 116 -23.04 30.79 2.37
N ASP A 117 -24.23 31.27 2.77
CA ASP A 117 -25.32 30.47 3.35
C ASP A 117 -25.77 29.27 2.49
N LYS A 118 -25.43 29.27 1.21
CA LYS A 118 -25.79 28.22 0.27
C LYS A 118 -24.58 27.49 -0.32
N ILE A 119 -23.38 27.77 0.18
CA ILE A 119 -22.15 27.18 -0.35
C ILE A 119 -21.67 26.11 0.62
N GLU A 120 -21.75 24.86 0.17
CA GLU A 120 -21.31 23.70 0.96
C GLU A 120 -19.79 23.51 0.93
N ALA A 121 -19.18 23.82 -0.20
CA ALA A 121 -17.74 23.62 -0.40
C ALA A 121 -17.18 24.54 -1.47
N VAL A 122 -15.86 24.71 -1.44
CA VAL A 122 -15.07 25.34 -2.50
C VAL A 122 -14.13 24.31 -3.12
N SER A 123 -13.93 24.36 -4.44
CA SER A 123 -13.09 23.43 -5.17
C SER A 123 -12.01 24.18 -5.95
N TRP A 124 -10.73 23.86 -5.68
CA TRP A 124 -9.56 24.29 -6.42
C TRP A 124 -9.42 23.46 -7.70
N GLY A 125 -9.54 24.10 -8.83
CA GLY A 125 -9.59 23.43 -10.13
C GLY A 125 -10.99 22.90 -10.51
N PRO A 126 -11.05 21.83 -11.34
CA PRO A 126 -9.95 20.97 -11.81
C PRO A 126 -8.96 21.73 -12.70
N TYR A 127 -7.69 21.50 -12.49
CA TYR A 127 -6.64 22.01 -13.36
C TYR A 127 -6.33 20.97 -14.42
N ALA A 128 -6.80 21.20 -15.63
CA ALA A 128 -6.74 20.24 -16.72
C ALA A 128 -5.43 20.36 -17.49
N THR A 129 -4.68 19.30 -17.58
CA THR A 129 -3.37 19.25 -18.25
C THR A 129 -3.37 18.29 -19.43
N SER A 130 -2.43 18.47 -20.37
CA SER A 130 -2.18 17.55 -21.48
C SER A 130 -1.29 16.34 -21.07
N ILE A 131 -0.84 16.28 -19.82
CA ILE A 131 0.05 15.23 -19.31
C ILE A 131 -0.75 13.97 -18.98
N SER A 132 -0.28 12.81 -19.49
CA SER A 132 -0.95 11.51 -19.31
C SER A 132 -0.03 10.37 -18.86
N GLN A 133 1.30 10.61 -18.72
CA GLN A 133 2.24 9.51 -18.52
C GLN A 133 2.30 9.03 -17.07
N TYR A 134 2.44 9.94 -16.12
CA TYR A 134 2.48 9.63 -14.69
C TYR A 134 1.49 10.54 -13.96
N ILE A 135 0.41 9.94 -13.51
CA ILE A 135 -0.68 10.66 -12.82
C ILE A 135 -0.65 10.27 -11.36
N GLY A 136 -0.12 11.16 -10.51
CA GLY A 136 0.07 10.93 -9.09
C GLY A 136 -1.19 11.26 -8.30
N GLU A 137 -2.12 10.31 -8.26
CA GLU A 137 -3.44 10.46 -7.68
C GLU A 137 -3.46 10.75 -6.18
N THR A 138 -2.38 10.42 -5.46
CA THR A 138 -2.20 10.72 -4.02
C THR A 138 -1.37 11.98 -3.82
N VAL A 139 -0.25 12.10 -4.54
CA VAL A 139 0.67 13.24 -4.36
C VAL A 139 0.17 14.54 -5.01
N GLY A 140 -0.84 14.46 -5.88
CA GLY A 140 -1.36 15.63 -6.58
C GLY A 140 -0.40 16.21 -7.63
N VAL A 141 0.38 15.35 -8.28
CA VAL A 141 1.37 15.73 -9.31
C VAL A 141 1.18 14.89 -10.55
N VAL A 142 1.05 15.54 -11.69
CA VAL A 142 1.06 14.88 -13.00
C VAL A 142 2.36 15.24 -13.72
N ARG A 143 3.00 14.27 -14.36
CA ARG A 143 4.27 14.48 -15.02
C ARG A 143 4.50 13.57 -16.23
N ASP A 144 5.33 14.03 -17.13
CA ASP A 144 6.01 13.20 -18.12
C ASP A 144 7.52 13.12 -17.81
N THR A 145 8.32 12.69 -18.74
CA THR A 145 9.78 12.61 -18.57
C THR A 145 10.46 13.99 -18.51
N CYS A 146 9.78 15.06 -18.98
CA CYS A 146 10.35 16.40 -19.10
C CYS A 146 9.81 17.36 -18.04
N PHE A 147 8.49 17.37 -17.83
CA PHE A 147 7.82 18.40 -17.05
C PHE A 147 6.77 17.82 -16.09
N ALA A 148 6.50 18.56 -15.02
CA ALA A 148 5.52 18.21 -14.01
C ALA A 148 4.66 19.43 -13.68
N VAL A 149 3.36 19.19 -13.45
CA VAL A 149 2.42 20.15 -12.88
C VAL A 149 1.85 19.53 -11.61
N GLY A 150 1.77 20.29 -10.52
CA GLY A 150 1.31 19.76 -9.26
C GLY A 150 0.63 20.79 -8.38
N VAL A 151 -0.17 20.27 -7.46
CA VAL A 151 -0.84 21.03 -6.40
C VAL A 151 -0.59 20.33 -5.07
N GLN A 152 -0.25 21.12 -4.05
CA GLN A 152 -0.15 20.65 -2.67
C GLN A 152 -1.15 21.40 -1.80
N ALA A 153 -1.95 20.67 -1.02
CA ALA A 153 -2.81 21.27 -0.01
C ALA A 153 -1.97 21.82 1.16
N LEU A 154 -2.22 23.04 1.60
CA LEU A 154 -1.40 23.72 2.62
C LEU A 154 -1.98 23.62 4.03
N ASN A 155 -3.11 22.94 4.20
CA ASN A 155 -3.72 22.67 5.48
C ASN A 155 -4.57 21.38 5.42
N ILE A 156 -4.95 20.84 6.59
CA ILE A 156 -5.63 19.55 6.71
C ILE A 156 -7.10 19.55 6.28
N PHE A 157 -7.73 20.72 6.14
CA PHE A 157 -9.12 20.85 5.71
C PHE A 157 -9.27 21.18 4.21
N THR A 158 -8.15 21.33 3.52
CA THR A 158 -8.09 21.29 2.05
C THR A 158 -7.64 19.88 1.69
N THR A 159 -8.54 19.10 1.10
CA THR A 159 -8.33 17.68 0.81
C THR A 159 -8.39 17.40 -0.69
N GLU A 160 -7.87 16.25 -1.10
CA GLU A 160 -7.93 15.80 -2.49
C GLU A 160 -9.36 15.45 -2.93
N GLY A 161 -9.62 15.52 -4.24
CA GLY A 161 -10.90 15.11 -4.84
C GLY A 161 -11.85 16.27 -5.12
N ARG A 162 -13.13 15.94 -5.15
CA ARG A 162 -14.22 16.90 -5.43
C ARG A 162 -15.37 16.73 -4.43
N PRO A 163 -16.08 17.82 -4.10
CA PRO A 163 -17.17 17.79 -3.12
C PRO A 163 -18.23 16.70 -3.36
N HIS A 164 -18.63 16.46 -4.61
CA HIS A 164 -19.68 15.49 -4.96
C HIS A 164 -19.20 14.04 -4.99
N LEU A 165 -17.89 13.79 -5.13
CA LEU A 165 -17.29 12.46 -5.15
C LEU A 165 -16.69 12.08 -3.79
N GLY A 166 -16.44 13.08 -2.93
CA GLY A 166 -15.70 12.89 -1.69
C GLY A 166 -14.18 12.81 -1.90
N ASP A 167 -13.50 12.56 -0.83
CA ASP A 167 -12.04 12.47 -0.74
C ASP A 167 -11.57 11.07 -0.27
N ASP A 168 -12.47 10.08 -0.31
CA ASP A 168 -12.15 8.74 0.13
C ASP A 168 -11.11 8.11 -0.80
N ALA A 169 -9.97 7.74 -0.23
CA ALA A 169 -8.86 7.10 -0.92
C ALA A 169 -9.01 5.56 -0.98
N THR A 170 -10.19 5.01 -0.78
CA THR A 170 -10.42 3.59 -1.01
C THR A 170 -10.10 3.26 -2.46
N GLY A 171 -9.25 2.25 -2.64
CA GLY A 171 -8.77 1.90 -3.96
C GLY A 171 -9.90 1.55 -4.92
N SER A 172 -9.94 2.22 -6.04
CA SER A 172 -10.83 1.87 -7.15
C SER A 172 -10.08 0.98 -8.14
N PHE A 173 -10.75 -0.05 -8.64
CA PHE A 173 -10.18 -0.98 -9.60
C PHE A 173 -10.80 -0.79 -10.98
N TYR A 174 -9.98 -0.87 -12.02
CA TYR A 174 -10.40 -0.66 -13.40
C TYR A 174 -9.85 -1.76 -14.30
N ILE A 175 -10.63 -2.22 -15.26
CA ILE A 175 -10.12 -3.04 -16.37
C ILE A 175 -9.38 -2.11 -17.32
N ASN A 176 -8.06 -2.09 -17.22
CA ASN A 176 -7.21 -1.23 -18.04
C ASN A 176 -5.88 -1.93 -18.39
N PRO A 177 -5.89 -2.81 -19.41
CA PRO A 177 -4.73 -3.61 -19.78
C PRO A 177 -3.59 -2.76 -20.32
N LEU A 178 -2.37 -3.15 -20.00
CA LEU A 178 -1.18 -2.61 -20.66
C LEU A 178 -0.98 -3.25 -22.05
N PRO A 179 -0.18 -2.61 -22.90
CA PRO A 179 0.18 -3.20 -24.19
C PRO A 179 0.70 -4.63 -24.06
N GLY A 180 0.04 -5.57 -24.74
CA GLY A 180 0.39 -6.98 -24.73
C GLY A 180 -0.32 -7.86 -23.70
N GLN A 181 -1.02 -7.27 -22.72
CA GLN A 181 -1.85 -8.03 -21.78
C GLN A 181 -3.17 -8.47 -22.41
N GLN A 182 -3.64 -9.65 -22.05
CA GLN A 182 -4.87 -10.22 -22.58
C GLN A 182 -6.03 -9.99 -21.64
N VAL A 183 -7.14 -9.50 -22.17
CA VAL A 183 -8.41 -9.38 -21.44
C VAL A 183 -9.34 -10.49 -21.98
N PRO A 184 -10.03 -11.25 -21.10
CA PRO A 184 -11.04 -12.21 -21.51
C PRO A 184 -12.08 -11.57 -22.44
N ASP A 185 -12.56 -12.33 -23.42
CA ASP A 185 -13.48 -11.80 -24.45
C ASP A 185 -14.74 -11.20 -23.84
N GLU A 186 -15.25 -11.81 -22.78
CA GLU A 186 -16.43 -11.34 -22.02
C GLU A 186 -16.25 -10.03 -21.28
N LEU A 187 -15.00 -9.59 -21.07
CA LEU A 187 -14.68 -8.34 -20.34
C LEU A 187 -14.16 -7.22 -21.25
N LYS A 188 -14.01 -7.48 -22.55
CA LYS A 188 -13.46 -6.49 -23.50
C LYS A 188 -14.30 -5.22 -23.60
N ASP A 189 -15.62 -5.35 -23.48
CA ASP A 189 -16.55 -4.21 -23.50
C ASP A 189 -16.50 -3.38 -22.21
N GLN A 190 -15.83 -3.87 -21.16
CA GLN A 190 -15.67 -3.20 -19.88
C GLN A 190 -14.30 -2.52 -19.73
N ILE A 191 -13.47 -2.51 -20.76
CA ILE A 191 -12.18 -1.82 -20.72
C ILE A 191 -12.41 -0.33 -20.46
N GLY A 192 -11.69 0.22 -19.46
CA GLY A 192 -11.84 1.59 -19.00
C GLY A 192 -12.94 1.78 -17.94
N THR A 193 -13.68 0.73 -17.56
CA THR A 193 -14.72 0.82 -16.53
C THR A 193 -14.19 0.43 -15.15
N GLN A 194 -14.77 1.05 -14.11
CA GLN A 194 -14.55 0.67 -12.73
C GLN A 194 -15.28 -0.63 -12.41
N ILE A 195 -14.60 -1.51 -11.66
CA ILE A 195 -15.16 -2.75 -11.14
C ILE A 195 -15.27 -2.67 -9.62
N SER A 196 -16.37 -3.20 -9.06
CA SER A 196 -16.65 -3.17 -7.62
C SER A 196 -15.86 -4.24 -6.85
N ASP A 197 -15.61 -5.39 -7.49
CA ASP A 197 -14.94 -6.53 -6.90
C ASP A 197 -13.87 -7.07 -7.84
N ILE A 198 -12.72 -7.43 -7.26
CA ILE A 198 -11.67 -8.14 -7.98
C ILE A 198 -11.88 -9.63 -7.72
N ASN A 199 -12.04 -10.40 -8.77
CA ASN A 199 -11.89 -11.85 -8.66
C ASN A 199 -10.40 -12.16 -8.49
N VAL A 200 -9.95 -12.29 -7.24
CA VAL A 200 -8.63 -12.81 -6.95
C VAL A 200 -8.63 -14.33 -7.14
N ASN A 201 -7.51 -14.85 -7.63
CA ASN A 201 -7.34 -16.30 -7.74
C ASN A 201 -7.11 -16.95 -6.36
N GLU A 202 -6.86 -18.27 -6.31
CA GLU A 202 -6.62 -18.99 -5.07
C GLU A 202 -5.37 -18.50 -4.31
N GLU A 203 -4.40 -17.89 -5.00
CA GLU A 203 -3.22 -17.25 -4.43
C GLU A 203 -3.44 -15.78 -4.04
N GLY A 204 -4.69 -15.30 -4.08
CA GLY A 204 -5.07 -13.93 -3.75
C GLY A 204 -4.54 -12.87 -4.72
N ASP A 205 -4.16 -13.29 -5.93
CA ASP A 205 -3.59 -12.39 -6.92
C ASP A 205 -4.66 -11.84 -7.86
N MET A 206 -4.52 -10.58 -8.23
CA MET A 206 -5.42 -9.91 -9.15
C MET A 206 -5.07 -10.23 -10.60
N PRO A 207 -6.04 -10.15 -11.55
CA PRO A 207 -5.76 -10.27 -12.96
C PRO A 207 -4.75 -9.21 -13.44
N GLU A 208 -3.83 -9.60 -14.34
CA GLU A 208 -2.78 -8.70 -14.86
C GLU A 208 -3.32 -7.48 -15.63
N TYR A 209 -4.56 -7.55 -16.13
CA TYR A 209 -5.22 -6.47 -16.87
C TYR A 209 -5.99 -5.49 -15.96
N VAL A 210 -5.98 -5.66 -14.65
CA VAL A 210 -6.62 -4.76 -13.68
C VAL A 210 -5.60 -3.73 -13.18
N ARG A 211 -6.06 -2.48 -13.02
CA ARG A 211 -5.29 -1.38 -12.43
C ARG A 211 -6.00 -0.86 -11.22
N GLN A 212 -5.22 -0.38 -10.25
CA GLN A 212 -5.73 0.21 -9.04
C GLN A 212 -5.35 1.68 -8.92
N TRP A 213 -6.33 2.52 -8.61
CA TRP A 213 -6.17 3.93 -8.24
C TRP A 213 -6.50 4.10 -6.76
N ARG A 214 -5.66 4.84 -6.02
CA ARG A 214 -5.76 4.95 -4.55
C ARG A 214 -5.92 6.37 -4.03
N GLY A 215 -6.27 7.32 -4.89
CA GLY A 215 -6.45 8.72 -4.52
C GLY A 215 -7.18 9.51 -5.58
N ASN A 216 -7.55 10.72 -5.24
CA ASN A 216 -8.37 11.61 -6.08
C ASN A 216 -7.72 12.99 -6.32
N ALA A 217 -6.47 13.21 -5.87
CA ALA A 217 -5.78 14.49 -6.08
C ALA A 217 -5.47 14.75 -7.55
N ALA A 218 -5.13 13.70 -8.32
CA ALA A 218 -5.03 13.75 -9.76
C ALA A 218 -5.78 12.58 -10.38
N VAL A 219 -6.39 12.81 -11.55
CA VAL A 219 -7.26 11.83 -12.22
C VAL A 219 -6.95 11.79 -13.71
N GLU A 220 -6.87 10.60 -14.28
CA GLU A 220 -6.69 10.38 -15.72
C GLU A 220 -7.90 10.87 -16.51
N ARG A 221 -7.66 11.47 -17.68
CA ARG A 221 -8.66 11.95 -18.63
C ARG A 221 -8.25 11.62 -20.06
N ASP A 222 -9.19 11.61 -20.96
CA ASP A 222 -8.97 11.39 -22.41
C ASP A 222 -8.12 12.50 -23.08
N TYR A 223 -8.00 13.67 -22.43
CA TYR A 223 -7.16 14.78 -22.86
C TYR A 223 -5.81 14.85 -22.12
N GLY A 224 -5.58 14.02 -21.13
CA GLY A 224 -4.41 14.01 -20.26
C GLY A 224 -4.79 13.74 -18.81
N SER A 225 -4.90 14.79 -17.97
CA SER A 225 -5.23 14.62 -16.55
C SER A 225 -5.85 15.87 -15.93
N ASP A 226 -6.56 15.69 -14.82
CA ASP A 226 -7.02 16.75 -13.91
C ASP A 226 -6.28 16.68 -12.59
N ILE A 227 -6.00 17.85 -11.98
CA ILE A 227 -5.57 17.97 -10.58
C ILE A 227 -6.67 18.73 -9.82
N GLN A 228 -7.08 18.22 -8.66
CA GLN A 228 -8.28 18.73 -7.99
C GLN A 228 -8.20 18.59 -6.47
N PHE A 229 -8.57 19.67 -5.77
CA PHE A 229 -8.66 19.74 -4.31
C PHE A 229 -9.91 20.49 -3.91
N PHE A 230 -10.39 20.30 -2.67
CA PHE A 230 -11.53 21.04 -2.17
C PHE A 230 -11.47 21.23 -0.65
N ALA A 231 -12.30 22.13 -0.15
CA ALA A 231 -12.56 22.31 1.26
C ALA A 231 -14.07 22.46 1.50
N ARG A 232 -14.56 21.85 2.59
CA ARG A 232 -15.98 21.89 2.98
C ARG A 232 -16.20 22.84 4.17
N ASP A 233 -17.47 23.26 4.32
CA ASP A 233 -17.95 23.74 5.61
C ASP A 233 -18.32 22.54 6.49
N TRP A 234 -17.61 22.39 7.60
CA TRP A 234 -17.83 21.36 8.60
C TRP A 234 -18.60 21.82 9.83
N GLN A 235 -19.07 23.09 9.85
CA GLN A 235 -19.75 23.69 11.01
C GLN A 235 -21.21 23.25 11.15
N THR A 236 -21.76 22.55 10.15
CA THR A 236 -23.16 22.11 10.13
C THR A 236 -23.23 20.59 10.19
N GLU A 237 -24.08 20.07 11.11
CA GLU A 237 -24.39 18.65 11.17
C GLU A 237 -24.99 18.14 9.84
N LYS A 238 -24.53 16.98 9.40
CA LYS A 238 -25.01 16.32 8.19
C LYS A 238 -25.27 14.85 8.47
N VAL A 239 -26.26 14.31 7.78
CA VAL A 239 -26.49 12.86 7.72
C VAL A 239 -26.14 12.39 6.32
N ILE A 240 -25.21 11.46 6.24
CA ILE A 240 -24.73 10.90 4.97
C ILE A 240 -25.06 9.41 4.87
N ASP A 241 -25.12 8.91 3.65
CA ASP A 241 -25.13 7.47 3.38
C ASP A 241 -23.71 7.04 3.01
N TYR A 242 -23.13 6.17 3.82
CA TYR A 242 -21.77 5.70 3.63
C TYR A 242 -21.71 4.18 3.75
N MET A 243 -21.25 3.50 2.70
CA MET A 243 -21.12 2.03 2.65
C MET A 243 -22.35 1.26 3.17
N GLY A 244 -23.54 1.71 2.76
CA GLY A 244 -24.81 1.06 3.13
C GLY A 244 -25.33 1.40 4.52
N ARG A 245 -24.75 2.35 5.22
CA ARG A 245 -25.25 2.85 6.52
C ARG A 245 -25.55 4.34 6.48
N ARG A 246 -26.56 4.75 7.26
CA ARG A 246 -26.80 6.15 7.59
C ARG A 246 -25.81 6.56 8.68
N GLN A 247 -25.23 7.73 8.56
CA GLN A 247 -24.24 8.23 9.51
C GLN A 247 -24.38 9.73 9.72
N THR A 248 -24.39 10.15 10.97
CA THR A 248 -24.32 11.55 11.37
C THR A 248 -22.86 11.99 11.39
N VAL A 249 -22.56 13.08 10.70
CA VAL A 249 -21.27 13.78 10.74
C VAL A 249 -21.40 14.90 11.73
N VAL A 250 -20.71 14.78 12.86
CA VAL A 250 -20.74 15.77 13.95
C VAL A 250 -20.02 17.03 13.52
N PRO A 251 -20.57 18.25 13.76
CA PRO A 251 -19.93 19.49 13.38
C PRO A 251 -18.58 19.69 14.08
N VAL A 252 -17.65 20.29 13.34
CA VAL A 252 -16.38 20.82 13.87
C VAL A 252 -16.26 22.29 13.51
N ASP A 253 -15.56 23.08 14.32
CA ASP A 253 -15.38 24.52 14.08
C ASP A 253 -14.33 24.76 12.97
N GLN A 254 -14.67 24.34 11.76
CA GLN A 254 -13.86 24.52 10.56
C GLN A 254 -14.75 24.74 9.35
N ASP A 255 -14.50 25.80 8.62
CA ASP A 255 -15.09 26.05 7.29
C ASP A 255 -14.00 26.06 6.21
N TYR A 256 -14.38 26.42 4.99
CA TYR A 256 -13.47 26.50 3.85
C TYR A 256 -12.69 27.82 3.76
N ILE A 257 -12.92 28.83 4.63
CA ILE A 257 -12.12 30.06 4.62
C ILE A 257 -10.74 29.76 5.18
N GLY A 258 -9.71 30.25 4.50
CA GLY A 258 -8.32 29.89 4.75
C GLY A 258 -7.88 28.62 4.01
N SER A 259 -8.76 27.95 3.25
CA SER A 259 -8.35 26.90 2.32
C SER A 259 -7.25 27.42 1.40
N ALA A 260 -6.15 26.70 1.33
CA ALA A 260 -4.97 27.14 0.59
C ALA A 260 -4.27 25.98 -0.12
N ILE A 261 -3.74 26.31 -1.31
CA ILE A 261 -2.96 25.39 -2.13
C ILE A 261 -1.64 26.03 -2.58
N ALA A 262 -0.65 25.22 -2.83
CA ALA A 262 0.53 25.57 -3.61
C ALA A 262 0.43 24.95 -5.00
N PHE A 263 0.27 25.78 -6.03
CA PHE A 263 0.30 25.37 -7.42
C PHE A 263 1.72 25.54 -7.98
N PHE A 264 2.29 24.48 -8.54
CA PHE A 264 3.61 24.52 -9.14
C PHE A 264 3.65 23.84 -10.51
N ALA A 265 4.60 24.27 -11.30
CA ALA A 265 4.98 23.64 -12.56
C ALA A 265 6.49 23.74 -12.73
N SER A 266 7.17 22.63 -13.01
CA SER A 266 8.62 22.54 -13.02
C SER A 266 9.13 21.40 -13.89
N PRO A 267 10.43 21.37 -14.26
CA PRO A 267 11.02 20.16 -14.81
C PRO A 267 10.74 18.95 -13.92
N SER A 268 10.41 17.78 -14.49
CA SER A 268 10.06 16.56 -13.74
C SER A 268 11.11 16.18 -12.70
N SER A 269 12.40 16.37 -13.01
CA SER A 269 13.52 16.13 -12.10
C SER A 269 13.55 17.07 -10.88
N LYS A 270 12.79 18.18 -10.90
CA LYS A 270 12.70 19.17 -9.84
C LYS A 270 11.41 19.08 -9.01
N ALA A 271 10.44 18.28 -9.43
CA ALA A 271 9.13 18.21 -8.78
C ALA A 271 9.26 17.90 -7.28
N VAL A 272 10.05 16.91 -6.91
CA VAL A 272 10.29 16.55 -5.49
C VAL A 272 10.97 17.69 -4.73
N ASP A 273 11.95 18.40 -5.35
CA ASP A 273 12.62 19.55 -4.73
C ASP A 273 11.62 20.67 -4.42
N VAL A 274 10.73 20.97 -5.37
CA VAL A 274 9.69 22.00 -5.20
C VAL A 274 8.72 21.64 -4.09
N ILE A 275 8.30 20.36 -3.99
CA ILE A 275 7.44 19.91 -2.89
C ILE A 275 8.16 20.08 -1.54
N GLY A 276 9.43 19.70 -1.43
CA GLY A 276 10.23 19.92 -0.22
C GLY A 276 10.32 21.40 0.19
N ASP A 277 10.48 22.29 -0.78
CA ASP A 277 10.45 23.74 -0.56
C ASP A 277 9.08 24.23 -0.06
N ILE A 278 8.00 23.68 -0.62
CA ILE A 278 6.62 23.97 -0.16
C ILE A 278 6.46 23.52 1.29
N GLU A 279 6.84 22.28 1.62
CA GLU A 279 6.74 21.76 2.99
C GLU A 279 7.43 22.67 4.01
N LEU A 280 8.67 23.09 3.71
CA LEU A 280 9.46 23.94 4.60
C LEU A 280 8.90 25.35 4.73
N LYS A 281 8.46 25.97 3.62
CA LYS A 281 7.98 27.36 3.61
C LYS A 281 6.55 27.51 4.13
N GLU A 282 5.74 26.46 4.02
CA GLU A 282 4.32 26.48 4.43
C GLU A 282 4.08 25.74 5.76
N GLY A 283 5.12 25.15 6.36
CA GLY A 283 5.02 24.46 7.64
C GLY A 283 4.29 23.12 7.58
N LEU A 284 4.29 22.46 6.42
CA LEU A 284 3.84 21.08 6.29
C LEU A 284 4.84 20.11 6.95
N PRO A 285 4.44 18.89 7.28
CA PRO A 285 5.38 17.90 7.77
C PRO A 285 6.55 17.71 6.81
N HIS A 286 7.76 17.71 7.35
CA HIS A 286 9.00 17.51 6.58
C HIS A 286 9.97 16.61 7.38
N PRO A 287 9.66 15.31 7.50
CA PRO A 287 10.45 14.40 8.31
C PRO A 287 11.87 14.27 7.76
N MET A 288 12.84 14.37 8.65
CA MET A 288 14.27 14.28 8.33
C MET A 288 14.86 13.05 9.01
N ILE A 289 15.73 12.32 8.34
CA ILE A 289 16.50 11.23 8.95
C ILE A 289 17.98 11.50 8.70
N ASN A 290 18.73 11.62 9.78
CA ASN A 290 20.16 11.92 9.74
C ASN A 290 20.53 13.18 8.89
N GLY A 291 19.65 14.18 8.94
CA GLY A 291 19.87 15.45 8.23
C GLY A 291 19.42 15.47 6.76
N GLU A 292 18.82 14.42 6.27
CA GLU A 292 18.25 14.37 4.92
C GLU A 292 16.72 14.14 4.97
N TRP A 293 16.02 14.77 4.04
CA TRP A 293 14.58 14.58 3.88
C TRP A 293 14.25 13.16 3.44
N ILE A 294 13.23 12.56 4.08
CA ILE A 294 12.83 11.16 3.83
C ILE A 294 12.54 10.86 2.36
N LYS A 295 12.05 11.82 1.58
CA LYS A 295 11.72 11.62 0.16
C LYS A 295 12.95 11.54 -0.75
N LYS A 296 14.12 11.91 -0.26
CA LYS A 296 15.39 11.87 -1.01
C LYS A 296 16.34 10.77 -0.57
N ARG A 297 16.08 10.14 0.56
CA ARG A 297 16.93 9.08 1.08
C ARG A 297 16.57 7.72 0.50
N LYS A 298 17.59 7.04 -0.02
CA LYS A 298 17.45 5.67 -0.51
C LYS A 298 17.19 4.67 0.63
N GLU A 299 17.77 4.91 1.80
CA GLU A 299 17.66 4.01 2.95
C GLU A 299 16.32 4.07 3.69
N VAL A 300 15.44 5.00 3.39
CA VAL A 300 14.07 5.03 3.93
C VAL A 300 13.14 4.01 3.30
N ASN A 301 13.63 3.30 2.30
CA ASN A 301 12.95 2.17 1.66
C ASN A 301 13.72 0.86 1.92
N PRO A 302 13.88 0.45 3.19
CA PRO A 302 14.68 -0.71 3.52
C PRO A 302 13.95 -2.00 3.23
N ALA A 303 14.73 -3.05 2.99
CA ALA A 303 14.32 -4.37 3.43
C ALA A 303 14.45 -4.42 4.95
N TYR A 304 13.42 -4.88 5.66
CA TYR A 304 13.40 -4.91 7.11
C TYR A 304 12.66 -6.12 7.66
N MET A 305 12.79 -6.34 8.96
CA MET A 305 12.26 -7.53 9.62
C MET A 305 11.10 -7.18 10.53
N LEU A 306 10.01 -7.95 10.46
CA LEU A 306 9.05 -8.10 11.55
C LEU A 306 9.44 -9.34 12.36
N TYR A 307 9.86 -9.13 13.58
CA TYR A 307 10.26 -10.21 14.47
C TYR A 307 9.08 -10.65 15.35
N GLU A 308 8.66 -11.88 15.17
CA GLU A 308 7.54 -12.51 15.88
C GLU A 308 7.98 -13.46 17.00
N GLY A 309 9.29 -13.63 17.17
CA GLY A 309 9.85 -14.50 18.21
C GLY A 309 9.86 -13.89 19.61
N GLN A 310 10.27 -14.69 20.58
CA GLN A 310 10.30 -14.29 22.00
C GLN A 310 11.59 -13.56 22.39
N SER A 311 12.71 -13.96 21.83
CA SER A 311 14.03 -13.43 22.19
C SER A 311 14.36 -12.16 21.38
N LEU A 312 14.29 -11.01 22.02
CA LEU A 312 14.70 -9.75 21.39
C LEU A 312 16.19 -9.71 21.01
N ASP A 313 17.04 -10.49 21.68
CA ASP A 313 18.45 -10.59 21.31
C ASP A 313 18.63 -11.37 20.00
N ASN A 314 17.86 -12.42 19.78
CA ASN A 314 17.84 -13.12 18.49
C ASN A 314 17.39 -12.17 17.36
N ALA A 315 16.43 -11.29 17.62
CA ALA A 315 16.00 -10.29 16.64
C ALA A 315 17.18 -9.43 16.16
N LEU A 316 18.01 -8.93 17.09
CA LEU A 316 19.20 -8.14 16.76
C LEU A 316 20.24 -8.95 16.00
N ASP A 317 20.47 -10.21 16.40
CA ASP A 317 21.46 -11.08 15.75
C ASP A 317 21.04 -11.47 14.34
N TYR A 318 19.73 -11.70 14.11
CA TYR A 318 19.20 -11.96 12.77
C TYR A 318 19.29 -10.71 11.88
N ALA A 319 18.95 -9.55 12.44
CA ALA A 319 19.06 -8.29 11.70
C ALA A 319 20.52 -8.00 11.29
N ASP A 320 21.48 -8.17 12.17
CA ASP A 320 22.90 -8.02 11.83
C ASP A 320 23.34 -9.01 10.75
N SER A 321 22.90 -10.28 10.84
CA SER A 321 23.24 -11.31 9.86
C SER A 321 22.71 -10.98 8.46
N CYS A 322 21.51 -10.38 8.37
CA CYS A 322 20.90 -9.91 7.14
C CYS A 322 21.31 -8.49 6.75
N ASN A 323 22.00 -7.76 7.63
CA ASN A 323 22.27 -6.33 7.55
C ASN A 323 20.99 -5.48 7.49
N PHE A 324 19.91 -5.92 8.12
CA PHE A 324 18.71 -5.10 8.31
C PHE A 324 18.99 -3.96 9.30
N LYS A 325 18.53 -2.77 8.96
CA LYS A 325 18.69 -1.56 9.80
C LYS A 325 17.41 -1.17 10.50
N LEU A 326 16.35 -1.97 10.33
CA LEU A 326 15.05 -1.74 10.91
C LEU A 326 14.41 -3.06 11.30
N ILE A 327 13.86 -3.12 12.52
CA ILE A 327 13.11 -4.25 13.05
C ILE A 327 11.77 -3.75 13.57
N HIS A 328 10.67 -4.32 13.12
CA HIS A 328 9.41 -4.25 13.83
C HIS A 328 9.36 -5.31 14.92
N ILE A 329 8.90 -4.94 16.09
CA ILE A 329 8.60 -5.87 17.19
C ILE A 329 7.08 -5.96 17.37
N GLY A 330 6.55 -7.18 17.43
CA GLY A 330 5.13 -7.44 17.67
C GLY A 330 4.75 -7.37 19.14
N ASP A 331 3.44 -7.45 19.43
CA ASP A 331 2.85 -7.57 20.78
C ASP A 331 3.36 -6.56 21.82
N ILE A 332 3.56 -5.33 21.37
CA ILE A 332 4.00 -4.25 22.27
C ILE A 332 2.82 -3.69 23.08
N PHE A 333 1.61 -3.70 22.51
CA PHE A 333 0.41 -3.14 23.12
C PHE A 333 -0.49 -4.22 23.71
N LYS A 334 -1.05 -3.95 24.88
CA LYS A 334 -2.02 -4.80 25.56
C LYS A 334 -3.38 -4.77 24.87
N SER A 335 -3.78 -3.60 24.40
CA SER A 335 -5.02 -3.35 23.68
C SER A 335 -4.85 -2.17 22.74
N TRP A 336 -5.71 -2.09 21.74
CA TRP A 336 -5.87 -0.89 20.91
C TRP A 336 -6.83 0.07 21.62
N GLY A 337 -6.48 1.34 21.72
CA GLY A 337 -7.21 2.37 22.43
C GLY A 337 -6.30 3.14 23.39
N HIS A 338 -6.11 2.68 24.61
CA HIS A 338 -5.14 3.26 25.54
C HIS A 338 -3.70 3.03 25.12
N PHE A 339 -3.44 2.06 24.27
CA PHE A 339 -2.09 1.67 23.83
C PHE A 339 -1.14 1.47 25.03
N ASP A 340 -1.68 0.84 26.08
CA ASP A 340 -0.88 0.42 27.22
C ASP A 340 0.11 -0.66 26.81
N LEU A 341 1.33 -0.58 27.34
CA LEU A 341 2.38 -1.54 27.02
C LEU A 341 2.08 -2.90 27.66
N HIS A 342 2.39 -3.95 26.91
CA HIS A 342 2.12 -5.33 27.31
C HIS A 342 3.06 -5.80 28.44
N THR A 343 2.65 -5.68 29.68
CA THR A 343 3.50 -5.92 30.86
C THR A 343 3.91 -7.38 31.05
N SER A 344 3.21 -8.38 30.47
CA SER A 344 3.66 -9.75 30.51
C SER A 344 4.90 -9.99 29.63
N ARG A 345 5.04 -9.26 28.53
CA ARG A 345 6.20 -9.31 27.64
C ARG A 345 7.28 -8.30 28.07
N PHE A 346 6.87 -7.14 28.54
CA PHE A 346 7.72 -6.04 28.98
C PHE A 346 7.40 -5.65 30.42
N PRO A 347 7.82 -6.48 31.42
CA PRO A 347 7.47 -6.26 32.83
C PRO A 347 7.85 -4.91 33.39
N LYS A 348 8.87 -4.23 32.83
CA LYS A 348 9.28 -2.88 33.21
C LYS A 348 8.70 -1.79 32.28
N GLY A 349 7.72 -2.14 31.44
CA GLY A 349 7.06 -1.19 30.54
C GLY A 349 8.03 -0.45 29.61
N ALA A 350 7.85 0.87 29.52
CA ALA A 350 8.61 1.74 28.62
C ALA A 350 10.13 1.71 28.88
N GLU A 351 10.56 1.58 30.14
CA GLU A 351 12.00 1.49 30.50
C GLU A 351 12.69 0.30 29.82
N GLN A 352 12.01 -0.87 29.80
CA GLN A 352 12.57 -2.08 29.18
C GLN A 352 12.65 -1.93 27.67
N ILE A 353 11.61 -1.36 27.03
CA ILE A 353 11.60 -1.12 25.59
C ILE A 353 12.67 -0.09 25.24
N LYS A 354 12.80 0.98 26.03
CA LYS A 354 13.86 1.99 25.85
C LYS A 354 15.25 1.38 25.91
N ALA A 355 15.51 0.52 26.90
CA ALA A 355 16.80 -0.18 27.00
C ALA A 355 17.08 -1.05 25.77
N PHE A 356 16.05 -1.70 25.22
CA PHE A 356 16.18 -2.48 23.99
C PHE A 356 16.42 -1.60 22.75
N THR A 357 15.67 -0.50 22.61
CA THR A 357 15.86 0.45 21.49
C THR A 357 17.24 1.09 21.53
N ASP A 358 17.77 1.43 22.72
CA ASP A 358 19.13 1.95 22.88
C ASP A 358 20.18 0.91 22.51
N LYS A 359 19.99 -0.36 22.91
CA LYS A 359 20.85 -1.47 22.50
C LYS A 359 20.85 -1.67 20.98
N ALA A 360 19.67 -1.65 20.36
CA ALA A 360 19.52 -1.73 18.90
C ALA A 360 20.22 -0.58 18.20
N LYS A 361 20.01 0.66 18.67
CA LYS A 361 20.65 1.87 18.15
C LYS A 361 22.18 1.80 18.20
N SER A 362 22.75 1.20 19.26
CA SER A 362 24.21 1.00 19.37
C SER A 362 24.76 0.05 18.29
N ARG A 363 23.90 -0.78 17.69
CA ARG A 363 24.19 -1.68 16.54
C ARG A 363 23.79 -1.05 15.20
N GLY A 364 23.33 0.21 15.18
CA GLY A 364 22.84 0.89 13.99
C GLY A 364 21.50 0.36 13.49
N ILE A 365 20.68 -0.20 14.38
CA ILE A 365 19.37 -0.75 14.09
C ILE A 365 18.29 0.12 14.75
N SER A 366 17.26 0.48 14.00
CA SER A 366 16.06 1.15 14.49
C SER A 366 14.97 0.15 14.85
N ILE A 367 14.18 0.47 15.87
CA ILE A 367 13.05 -0.36 16.28
C ILE A 367 11.76 0.34 15.89
N GLY A 368 10.85 -0.42 15.30
CA GLY A 368 9.52 0.00 14.91
C GLY A 368 8.43 -0.87 15.50
N VAL A 369 7.21 -0.37 15.43
CA VAL A 369 6.01 -1.07 15.87
C VAL A 369 4.88 -0.89 14.87
N HIS A 370 4.00 -1.89 14.83
CA HIS A 370 2.77 -1.91 14.06
C HIS A 370 1.58 -1.57 14.96
N THR A 371 0.59 -0.84 14.44
CA THR A 371 -0.62 -0.47 15.18
C THR A 371 -1.86 -0.74 14.35
N LEU A 372 -2.96 -1.15 15.00
CA LEU A 372 -4.31 -0.98 14.47
C LEU A 372 -4.84 0.37 14.96
N THR A 373 -4.54 1.40 14.21
CA THR A 373 -4.44 2.79 14.64
C THR A 373 -5.76 3.39 15.13
N MET A 374 -6.85 3.16 14.40
CA MET A 374 -8.18 3.72 14.74
C MET A 374 -9.11 2.62 15.29
N PHE A 375 -8.56 1.68 16.05
CA PHE A 375 -9.34 0.61 16.66
C PHE A 375 -9.34 0.76 18.19
N THR A 376 -10.49 0.45 18.79
CA THR A 376 -10.67 0.33 20.23
C THR A 376 -11.06 -1.09 20.54
N SER A 377 -10.19 -1.82 21.22
CA SER A 377 -10.47 -3.22 21.59
C SER A 377 -11.66 -3.28 22.56
N THR A 378 -12.49 -4.31 22.46
CA THR A 378 -13.67 -4.47 23.33
C THR A 378 -13.32 -4.64 24.81
N HIS A 379 -12.09 -4.98 25.13
CA HIS A 379 -11.55 -5.09 26.49
C HIS A 379 -10.71 -3.88 26.92
N ASP A 380 -10.65 -2.85 26.10
CA ASP A 380 -9.99 -1.59 26.46
C ASP A 380 -10.82 -0.77 27.46
N LEU A 381 -10.17 0.06 28.28
CA LEU A 381 -10.83 0.91 29.29
C LEU A 381 -11.77 1.96 28.68
N TYR A 382 -11.64 2.28 27.40
CA TYR A 382 -12.62 3.11 26.69
C TYR A 382 -13.91 2.37 26.37
N VAL A 383 -13.97 1.04 26.56
CA VAL A 383 -15.15 0.22 26.32
C VAL A 383 -15.72 -0.32 27.63
N SER A 384 -14.87 -0.71 28.57
CA SER A 384 -15.26 -1.44 29.79
C SER A 384 -14.47 -0.96 31.00
N PRO A 385 -15.08 -0.84 32.19
CA PRO A 385 -16.47 -1.15 32.52
C PRO A 385 -17.50 -0.07 32.16
N VAL A 386 -17.05 1.15 31.79
CA VAL A 386 -17.89 2.28 31.37
C VAL A 386 -17.45 2.74 29.98
N PRO A 387 -18.33 2.58 28.98
CA PRO A 387 -17.98 2.95 27.60
C PRO A 387 -17.88 4.48 27.46
N SER A 388 -16.81 4.92 26.81
CA SER A 388 -16.57 6.34 26.51
C SER A 388 -17.67 6.92 25.63
N ASP A 389 -18.03 8.18 25.88
CA ASP A 389 -18.92 8.96 25.01
C ASP A 389 -18.27 9.30 23.67
N SER A 390 -16.95 9.18 23.57
CA SER A 390 -16.16 9.39 22.35
C SER A 390 -15.92 8.14 21.52
N LEU A 391 -16.62 7.04 21.78
CA LEU A 391 -16.75 5.95 20.80
C LEU A 391 -17.61 6.44 19.63
N ALA A 392 -17.13 6.20 18.40
CA ALA A 392 -17.83 6.67 17.20
C ALA A 392 -19.20 6.00 17.06
N ILE A 393 -20.19 6.79 16.70
CA ILE A 393 -21.58 6.36 16.50
C ILE A 393 -22.03 6.67 15.07
N SER A 394 -22.93 5.87 14.54
CA SER A 394 -23.59 6.21 13.27
C SER A 394 -24.71 7.24 13.49
N GLY A 395 -25.35 7.22 14.65
CA GLY A 395 -26.40 8.14 15.06
C GLY A 395 -27.17 7.60 16.25
N SER A 396 -28.23 8.27 16.60
CA SER A 396 -28.95 8.02 17.86
C SER A 396 -30.46 7.87 17.67
N SER A 397 -31.05 7.22 18.63
CA SER A 397 -32.51 7.20 18.87
C SER A 397 -32.81 7.43 20.35
N VAL A 398 -34.06 7.29 20.76
CA VAL A 398 -34.48 7.33 22.16
C VAL A 398 -35.36 6.15 22.50
N LEU A 399 -35.30 5.71 23.75
CA LEU A 399 -36.18 4.65 24.28
C LEU A 399 -37.63 5.16 24.33
N THR A 400 -38.55 4.37 23.85
CA THR A 400 -39.99 4.71 23.90
C THR A 400 -40.68 4.21 25.18
N GLN A 401 -40.02 3.34 25.95
CA GLN A 401 -40.51 2.80 27.23
C GLN A 401 -39.35 2.52 28.20
N ASP A 402 -39.69 2.39 29.48
CA ASP A 402 -38.74 1.92 30.51
C ASP A 402 -38.32 0.48 30.21
N ILE A 403 -37.04 0.17 30.41
CA ILE A 403 -36.49 -1.18 30.31
C ILE A 403 -35.74 -1.55 31.60
N ASN A 404 -35.86 -2.81 32.01
CA ASN A 404 -35.10 -3.37 33.12
C ASN A 404 -33.76 -3.95 32.64
N ALA A 405 -32.91 -4.32 33.60
CA ALA A 405 -31.56 -4.84 33.31
C ALA A 405 -31.52 -6.20 32.55
N THR A 406 -32.68 -6.88 32.41
CA THR A 406 -32.79 -8.20 31.77
C THR A 406 -33.60 -8.17 30.48
N ALA A 407 -34.03 -7.00 30.02
CA ALA A 407 -34.82 -6.84 28.80
C ALA A 407 -34.08 -7.40 27.57
N THR A 408 -34.74 -8.29 26.83
CA THR A 408 -34.24 -8.88 25.59
C THR A 408 -34.81 -8.22 24.33
N GLU A 409 -35.75 -7.31 24.50
CA GLU A 409 -36.28 -6.43 23.45
C GLU A 409 -36.21 -4.98 23.95
N ILE A 410 -35.77 -4.07 23.08
CA ILE A 410 -35.64 -2.65 23.40
C ILE A 410 -36.37 -1.85 22.33
N GLU A 411 -37.42 -1.13 22.76
CA GLU A 411 -38.24 -0.33 21.86
C GLU A 411 -37.64 1.08 21.71
N ILE A 412 -37.43 1.49 20.43
CA ILE A 412 -36.79 2.76 20.05
C ILE A 412 -37.72 3.59 19.14
N GLU A 413 -37.53 4.89 19.13
CA GLU A 413 -38.36 5.80 18.34
C GLU A 413 -38.09 5.70 16.84
N SER A 414 -36.82 5.59 16.43
CA SER A 414 -36.39 5.53 15.04
C SER A 414 -35.39 4.41 14.80
N PRO A 415 -35.56 3.61 13.75
CA PRO A 415 -34.62 2.57 13.34
C PRO A 415 -33.51 3.11 12.44
N GLU A 416 -33.52 4.37 12.08
CA GLU A 416 -32.75 4.97 10.97
C GLU A 416 -31.27 4.58 10.95
N PHE A 417 -30.61 4.62 12.11
CA PHE A 417 -29.18 4.31 12.24
C PHE A 417 -28.90 2.87 12.64
N PHE A 418 -29.93 2.07 12.95
CA PHE A 418 -29.78 0.74 13.54
C PHE A 418 -29.93 -0.40 12.53
N THR A 419 -30.33 -0.09 11.29
CA THR A 419 -30.55 -1.07 10.23
C THR A 419 -29.27 -1.73 9.74
N TYR A 420 -28.15 -1.03 9.79
CA TYR A 420 -26.82 -1.59 9.56
C TYR A 420 -26.31 -2.24 10.85
N LEU A 421 -26.18 -3.56 10.86
CA LEU A 421 -25.83 -4.29 12.09
C LEU A 421 -24.35 -4.12 12.46
N GLY A 422 -23.43 -4.25 11.48
CA GLY A 422 -21.99 -4.31 11.73
C GLY A 422 -21.58 -5.63 12.40
N GLU A 423 -20.31 -5.74 12.80
CA GLU A 423 -19.74 -6.97 13.37
C GLU A 423 -20.23 -7.23 14.81
N THR A 424 -20.36 -6.20 15.63
CA THR A 424 -20.71 -6.34 17.05
C THR A 424 -22.19 -6.18 17.32
N HIS A 425 -22.96 -5.66 16.36
CA HIS A 425 -24.39 -5.36 16.49
C HIS A 425 -24.73 -4.53 17.75
N SER A 426 -23.86 -3.53 18.06
CA SER A 426 -23.87 -2.90 19.39
C SER A 426 -24.48 -1.52 19.40
N ALA A 427 -25.12 -1.19 20.53
CA ALA A 427 -25.61 0.12 20.89
C ALA A 427 -25.21 0.47 22.33
N LYS A 428 -25.09 1.78 22.62
CA LYS A 428 -24.77 2.30 23.94
C LYS A 428 -26.00 3.00 24.54
N ILE A 429 -26.31 2.71 25.81
CA ILE A 429 -27.35 3.40 26.59
C ILE A 429 -26.71 3.78 27.92
N GLY A 430 -26.47 5.08 28.15
CA GLY A 430 -25.74 5.51 29.35
C GLY A 430 -24.37 4.79 29.43
N ASP A 431 -24.13 4.12 30.54
CA ASP A 431 -22.88 3.38 30.82
C ASP A 431 -22.92 1.92 30.40
N GLU A 432 -23.93 1.52 29.63
CA GLU A 432 -24.10 0.13 29.18
C GLU A 432 -23.96 -0.01 27.69
N ILE A 433 -23.30 -1.11 27.24
CA ILE A 433 -23.34 -1.58 25.86
C ILE A 433 -24.30 -2.77 25.76
N VAL A 434 -25.20 -2.69 24.80
CA VAL A 434 -26.16 -3.72 24.44
C VAL A 434 -25.89 -4.22 23.05
N SER A 435 -25.80 -5.53 22.83
CA SER A 435 -25.82 -6.11 21.50
C SER A 435 -27.22 -6.58 21.16
N TYR A 436 -27.60 -6.51 19.88
CA TYR A 436 -28.90 -6.98 19.40
C TYR A 436 -28.71 -7.77 18.10
N ARG A 437 -29.61 -8.70 17.82
CA ARG A 437 -29.48 -9.56 16.67
C ARG A 437 -30.20 -9.02 15.44
N GLU A 438 -31.36 -8.46 15.63
CA GLU A 438 -32.25 -7.99 14.58
C GLU A 438 -32.95 -6.70 14.99
N ILE A 439 -33.54 -6.02 14.03
CA ILE A 439 -34.42 -4.88 14.25
C ILE A 439 -35.76 -5.10 13.57
N SER A 440 -36.86 -4.77 14.24
CA SER A 440 -38.19 -4.90 13.66
C SER A 440 -38.37 -3.94 12.48
N THR A 441 -39.01 -4.41 11.42
CA THR A 441 -39.21 -3.64 10.17
C THR A 441 -40.45 -2.71 10.21
N SER A 442 -41.25 -2.78 11.27
CA SER A 442 -42.47 -2.00 11.44
C SER A 442 -42.64 -1.51 12.88
N LYS A 443 -43.40 -0.45 13.07
CA LYS A 443 -43.72 0.07 14.41
C LYS A 443 -44.52 -0.95 15.24
N PRO A 444 -44.25 -1.02 16.56
CA PRO A 444 -43.18 -0.32 17.28
C PRO A 444 -41.78 -0.88 16.87
N TYR A 445 -40.83 0.03 16.62
CA TYR A 445 -39.48 -0.38 16.26
C TYR A 445 -38.74 -0.95 17.47
N LYS A 446 -38.20 -2.14 17.33
CA LYS A 446 -37.56 -2.85 18.45
C LYS A 446 -36.21 -3.43 17.99
N LEU A 447 -35.21 -3.28 18.83
CA LEU A 447 -34.05 -4.15 18.82
C LEU A 447 -34.43 -5.48 19.45
N LEU A 448 -34.12 -6.58 18.79
CA LEU A 448 -34.57 -7.94 19.15
C LEU A 448 -33.36 -8.79 19.54
N ASP A 449 -33.65 -9.80 20.38
CA ASP A 449 -32.65 -10.72 20.93
C ASP A 449 -31.45 -9.98 21.55
N CYS A 450 -31.77 -8.98 22.37
CA CYS A 450 -30.76 -8.15 23.00
C CYS A 450 -30.01 -8.91 24.09
N THR A 451 -28.70 -8.73 24.10
CA THR A 451 -27.82 -9.17 25.19
C THR A 451 -27.31 -7.94 25.91
N ARG A 452 -27.59 -7.91 27.24
CA ARG A 452 -27.29 -6.75 28.09
C ARG A 452 -25.86 -6.83 28.65
N GLY A 453 -25.28 -5.69 28.98
CA GLY A 453 -23.96 -5.60 29.61
C GLY A 453 -22.83 -6.20 28.80
N GLN A 454 -22.81 -5.97 27.48
CA GLN A 454 -21.78 -6.52 26.61
C GLN A 454 -20.40 -5.96 26.92
N PHE A 455 -19.37 -6.74 26.58
CA PHE A 455 -17.95 -6.39 26.74
C PHE A 455 -17.55 -6.03 28.17
N GLY A 456 -18.30 -6.47 29.19
CA GLY A 456 -17.99 -6.21 30.60
C GLY A 456 -18.60 -4.93 31.17
N THR A 457 -19.48 -4.28 30.42
CA THR A 457 -20.32 -3.20 30.96
C THR A 457 -21.41 -3.76 31.88
N ILE A 458 -22.03 -2.93 32.72
CA ILE A 458 -22.98 -3.40 33.74
C ILE A 458 -24.41 -3.17 33.26
N PRO A 459 -25.24 -4.26 33.13
CA PRO A 459 -26.66 -4.12 32.82
C PRO A 459 -27.38 -3.24 33.84
N SER A 460 -28.15 -2.27 33.38
CA SER A 460 -28.91 -1.35 34.25
C SER A 460 -30.36 -1.14 33.79
N GLU A 461 -31.18 -0.52 34.64
CA GLU A 461 -32.49 -0.03 34.22
C GLU A 461 -32.32 1.31 33.49
N HIS A 462 -33.07 1.46 32.40
CA HIS A 462 -33.10 2.70 31.62
C HIS A 462 -34.52 3.21 31.49
N LYS A 463 -34.68 4.51 31.43
CA LYS A 463 -35.99 5.17 31.40
C LYS A 463 -36.39 5.56 29.97
N LYS A 464 -37.69 5.61 29.76
CA LYS A 464 -38.26 6.20 28.56
C LYS A 464 -37.65 7.58 28.30
N GLY A 465 -37.25 7.83 27.05
CA GLY A 465 -36.62 9.10 26.64
C GLY A 465 -35.10 9.11 26.78
N GLU A 466 -34.47 8.11 27.41
CA GLU A 466 -33.01 7.98 27.39
C GLU A 466 -32.50 7.76 25.97
N LYS A 467 -31.35 8.34 25.69
CA LYS A 467 -30.67 8.23 24.40
C LYS A 467 -30.05 6.84 24.23
N ILE A 468 -30.18 6.29 23.04
CA ILE A 468 -29.49 5.09 22.59
C ILE A 468 -28.69 5.39 21.35
N ASP A 469 -27.40 5.10 21.40
CA ASP A 469 -26.44 5.40 20.34
C ASP A 469 -26.02 4.13 19.61
N LYS A 470 -26.12 4.12 18.29
CA LYS A 470 -25.62 3.02 17.46
C LYS A 470 -24.10 3.13 17.33
N LEU A 471 -23.36 2.25 17.98
CA LEU A 471 -21.91 2.20 17.92
C LEU A 471 -21.40 1.74 16.56
N LEU A 472 -20.31 2.34 16.09
CA LEU A 472 -19.57 1.93 14.92
C LEU A 472 -18.44 0.98 15.31
N ASN A 473 -18.38 -0.15 14.64
CA ASN A 473 -17.36 -1.16 14.86
C ASN A 473 -16.51 -1.42 13.61
N ASN A 474 -15.31 -1.90 13.85
CA ASN A 474 -14.34 -2.29 12.84
C ASN A 474 -14.44 -3.78 12.48
N CYS A 475 -13.69 -4.21 11.47
CA CYS A 475 -13.67 -5.59 10.97
C CYS A 475 -13.04 -6.62 11.94
N TYR A 476 -12.46 -6.19 13.05
CA TYR A 476 -11.92 -7.05 14.12
C TYR A 476 -12.80 -7.04 15.37
N SER A 477 -14.08 -6.77 15.20
CA SER A 477 -15.08 -6.74 16.29
C SER A 477 -14.78 -5.74 17.41
N GLY A 478 -13.96 -4.73 17.17
CA GLY A 478 -13.71 -3.61 18.06
C GLY A 478 -14.52 -2.38 17.63
N PHE A 479 -14.34 -1.27 18.33
CA PHE A 479 -15.03 -0.02 18.04
C PHE A 479 -14.10 1.00 17.37
N PHE A 480 -14.68 2.00 16.73
CA PHE A 480 -13.95 3.17 16.26
C PHE A 480 -13.97 4.30 17.29
N PRO A 481 -12.91 5.11 17.39
CA PRO A 481 -12.96 6.39 18.10
C PRO A 481 -13.68 7.45 17.26
N ASP A 482 -14.27 8.45 17.90
CA ASP A 482 -14.63 9.71 17.24
C ASP A 482 -13.37 10.58 16.99
N LEU A 483 -13.54 11.81 16.48
CA LEU A 483 -12.40 12.70 16.23
C LEU A 483 -11.66 13.09 17.52
N GLN A 484 -12.38 13.28 18.63
CA GLN A 484 -11.79 13.68 19.90
C GLN A 484 -10.93 12.55 20.49
N LEU A 485 -11.46 11.34 20.52
CA LEU A 485 -10.73 10.17 21.00
C LEU A 485 -9.57 9.79 20.06
N SER A 486 -9.76 9.98 18.75
CA SER A 486 -8.71 9.82 17.76
C SER A 486 -7.52 10.75 18.00
N ASP A 487 -7.77 12.00 18.42
CA ASP A 487 -6.73 12.95 18.83
C ASP A 487 -5.97 12.47 20.08
N VAL A 488 -6.68 11.90 21.04
CA VAL A 488 -6.05 11.28 22.24
C VAL A 488 -5.14 10.12 21.84
N TYR A 489 -5.58 9.26 20.91
CA TYR A 489 -4.77 8.15 20.39
C TYR A 489 -3.49 8.64 19.71
N ALA A 490 -3.61 9.68 18.89
CA ALA A 490 -2.46 10.27 18.20
C ALA A 490 -1.39 10.77 19.19
N LYS A 491 -1.82 11.49 20.23
CA LYS A 491 -0.93 11.97 21.30
C LYS A 491 -0.30 10.82 22.07
N ARG A 492 -1.10 9.80 22.44
CA ARG A 492 -0.59 8.63 23.17
C ARG A 492 0.46 7.85 22.37
N LEU A 493 0.24 7.66 21.08
CA LEU A 493 1.23 6.99 20.21
C LEU A 493 2.51 7.83 20.03
N ALA A 494 2.41 9.15 20.03
CA ALA A 494 3.59 10.02 20.06
C ALA A 494 4.36 9.90 21.38
N GLU A 495 3.65 9.87 22.52
CA GLU A 495 4.26 9.65 23.85
C GLU A 495 4.98 8.30 23.90
N VAL A 496 4.38 7.23 23.36
CA VAL A 496 5.04 5.93 23.29
C VAL A 496 6.38 6.00 22.52
N CYS A 497 6.41 6.72 21.40
CA CYS A 497 7.66 6.94 20.67
C CYS A 497 8.69 7.72 21.51
N ASN A 498 8.25 8.79 22.17
CA ASN A 498 9.12 9.65 22.99
C ASN A 498 9.69 8.89 24.21
N GLU A 499 8.85 8.12 24.91
CA GLU A 499 9.25 7.35 26.09
C GLU A 499 10.15 6.17 25.79
N THR A 500 9.92 5.49 24.66
CA THR A 500 10.57 4.21 24.35
C THR A 500 11.71 4.32 23.36
N GLY A 501 11.83 5.44 22.64
CA GLY A 501 12.81 5.60 21.56
C GLY A 501 12.48 4.81 20.30
N ILE A 502 11.23 4.35 20.14
CA ILE A 502 10.75 3.74 18.89
C ILE A 502 10.90 4.75 17.76
N ALA A 503 11.53 4.34 16.68
CA ALA A 503 11.93 5.17 15.55
C ALA A 503 11.15 4.88 14.26
N LEU A 504 10.21 3.92 14.30
CA LEU A 504 9.26 3.67 13.22
C LEU A 504 7.87 3.37 13.77
N MET A 505 6.86 4.04 13.21
CA MET A 505 5.44 3.75 13.46
C MET A 505 4.78 3.30 12.16
N ASP A 506 4.17 2.12 12.21
CA ASP A 506 3.40 1.55 11.12
C ASP A 506 1.90 1.66 11.44
N PHE A 507 1.22 2.51 10.68
CA PHE A 507 -0.19 2.84 10.87
C PHE A 507 -1.07 1.95 9.97
N ASP A 508 -1.45 0.79 10.47
CA ASP A 508 -2.51 -0.02 9.88
C ASP A 508 -3.86 0.22 10.57
N GLY A 509 -4.94 -0.38 10.04
CA GLY A 509 -6.28 -0.17 10.57
C GLY A 509 -6.75 1.28 10.51
N TYR A 510 -6.26 2.01 9.55
CA TYR A 510 -6.51 3.44 9.38
C TYR A 510 -7.52 3.65 8.26
N TYR A 511 -8.77 3.83 8.62
CA TYR A 511 -9.90 3.96 7.68
C TYR A 511 -10.22 5.41 7.30
N GLY A 512 -9.24 6.29 7.38
CA GLY A 512 -9.45 7.71 7.11
C GLY A 512 -10.52 8.31 8.02
N GLY A 513 -11.34 9.18 7.47
CA GLY A 513 -12.47 9.76 8.17
C GLY A 513 -13.76 8.99 8.03
N SER A 514 -13.76 7.80 7.40
CA SER A 514 -14.97 7.02 7.18
C SER A 514 -15.76 6.68 8.46
N PRO A 515 -15.12 6.38 9.62
CA PRO A 515 -15.85 6.13 10.85
C PRO A 515 -16.60 7.34 11.39
N THR A 516 -16.13 8.55 11.12
CA THR A 516 -16.75 9.80 11.60
C THR A 516 -17.41 10.61 10.48
N GLY A 517 -17.25 10.21 9.23
CA GLY A 517 -17.75 10.93 8.06
C GLY A 517 -16.94 12.17 7.67
N HIS A 518 -15.81 12.45 8.33
CA HIS A 518 -14.97 13.63 8.06
C HIS A 518 -13.91 13.42 6.97
N GLY A 519 -13.90 12.26 6.31
CA GLY A 519 -13.01 11.97 5.19
C GLY A 519 -11.53 12.13 5.50
N CYS A 520 -10.76 12.57 4.53
CA CYS A 520 -9.32 12.80 4.66
C CYS A 520 -8.96 13.89 5.68
N MET A 521 -9.88 14.82 5.97
CA MET A 521 -9.65 15.80 7.01
C MET A 521 -9.48 15.14 8.39
N GLY A 522 -10.41 14.24 8.77
CA GLY A 522 -10.33 13.52 10.04
C GLY A 522 -9.06 12.67 10.14
N ALA A 523 -8.67 12.03 9.06
CA ALA A 523 -7.42 11.29 8.97
C ALA A 523 -6.21 12.21 9.16
N SER A 524 -6.18 13.34 8.48
CA SER A 524 -5.08 14.31 8.56
C SER A 524 -4.95 14.94 9.96
N MET A 525 -6.07 15.12 10.68
CA MET A 525 -6.05 15.58 12.07
C MET A 525 -5.23 14.65 12.95
N PHE A 526 -5.47 13.34 12.89
CA PHE A 526 -4.73 12.34 13.66
C PHE A 526 -3.22 12.43 13.38
N LEU A 527 -2.81 12.37 12.11
CA LEU A 527 -1.39 12.39 11.76
C LEU A 527 -0.71 13.70 12.11
N LYS A 528 -1.40 14.82 11.94
CA LYS A 528 -0.90 16.12 12.35
C LYS A 528 -0.63 16.12 13.86
N GLN A 529 -1.58 15.66 14.68
CA GLN A 529 -1.42 15.57 16.11
C GLN A 529 -0.27 14.65 16.51
N TRP A 530 -0.20 13.46 15.93
CA TRP A 530 0.90 12.54 16.20
C TRP A 530 2.25 13.19 15.88
N TYR A 531 2.41 13.73 14.66
CA TYR A 531 3.66 14.33 14.22
C TYR A 531 4.07 15.56 15.05
N GLN A 532 3.11 16.38 15.45
CA GLN A 532 3.38 17.57 16.25
C GLN A 532 3.80 17.24 17.69
N ASN A 533 3.30 16.15 18.28
CA ASN A 533 3.60 15.72 19.64
C ASN A 533 4.86 14.84 19.74
N LEU A 534 5.55 14.55 18.65
CA LEU A 534 6.86 13.91 18.68
C LEU A 534 7.92 14.89 19.14
N ASP A 535 8.74 14.49 20.12
CA ASP A 535 9.90 15.26 20.59
C ASP A 535 10.97 15.37 19.49
N GLN A 536 11.18 14.28 18.75
CA GLN A 536 12.11 14.22 17.64
C GLN A 536 11.39 13.89 16.33
N LYS A 537 11.64 14.71 15.31
CA LYS A 537 11.05 14.48 13.97
C LYS A 537 11.87 13.49 13.11
N ASN A 538 12.88 12.87 13.70
CA ASN A 538 13.71 11.83 13.08
C ASN A 538 13.05 10.45 13.25
N ILE A 539 11.91 10.27 12.63
CA ILE A 539 11.10 9.05 12.71
C ILE A 539 10.68 8.59 11.31
N ILE A 540 10.69 7.29 11.12
CA ILE A 540 10.13 6.64 9.95
C ILE A 540 8.64 6.39 10.21
N SER A 541 7.80 6.57 9.22
CA SER A 541 6.40 6.17 9.29
C SER A 541 5.95 5.51 8.00
N CYS A 542 5.04 4.59 8.13
CA CYS A 542 4.40 3.90 7.01
C CYS A 542 2.97 3.52 7.39
N GLY A 543 2.23 3.01 6.44
CA GLY A 543 0.86 2.55 6.65
C GLY A 543 0.23 2.09 5.35
N SER A 544 -0.99 1.54 5.42
CA SER A 544 -1.63 0.85 4.31
C SER A 544 -2.52 1.70 3.41
N SER A 545 -2.96 2.87 3.87
CA SER A 545 -3.97 3.69 3.17
C SER A 545 -3.54 5.16 3.11
N PRO A 546 -2.66 5.54 2.17
CA PRO A 546 -2.17 6.91 2.08
C PRO A 546 -3.21 7.85 1.48
N PHE A 547 -3.34 9.02 2.12
CA PHE A 547 -4.05 10.20 1.61
C PHE A 547 -3.05 11.28 1.22
N HIS A 548 -3.50 12.35 0.57
CA HIS A 548 -2.59 13.42 0.14
C HIS A 548 -1.73 13.98 1.28
N TYR A 549 -2.33 14.33 2.42
CA TYR A 549 -1.58 14.87 3.56
C TYR A 549 -0.53 13.88 4.12
N TRP A 550 -0.81 12.58 4.04
CA TRP A 550 0.10 11.54 4.51
C TRP A 550 1.34 11.40 3.66
N TRP A 551 1.24 11.77 2.38
CA TRP A 551 2.40 11.77 1.52
C TRP A 551 3.56 12.58 2.13
N HIS A 552 3.26 13.69 2.84
CA HIS A 552 4.26 14.50 3.52
C HIS A 552 4.89 13.83 4.75
N ILE A 553 4.23 12.85 5.36
CA ILE A 553 4.70 12.17 6.58
C ILE A 553 5.28 10.80 6.28
N TYR A 554 4.64 10.01 5.43
CA TYR A 554 5.06 8.64 5.16
C TYR A 554 6.40 8.55 4.45
N SER A 555 7.27 7.68 5.00
CA SER A 555 8.53 7.30 4.36
C SER A 555 8.28 6.37 3.19
N PHE A 556 7.37 5.41 3.36
CA PHE A 556 6.92 4.46 2.35
C PHE A 556 5.52 3.95 2.71
N MET A 557 4.83 3.33 1.76
CA MET A 557 3.57 2.66 2.02
C MET A 557 3.83 1.21 2.45
N ASN A 558 3.26 0.76 3.58
CA ASN A 558 3.28 -0.63 4.01
C ASN A 558 1.96 -1.31 3.61
N TRP A 559 2.05 -2.53 3.05
CA TRP A 559 0.89 -3.26 2.52
C TRP A 559 1.27 -4.70 2.16
N GLY A 560 0.28 -5.54 1.85
CA GLY A 560 0.51 -6.84 1.22
C GLY A 560 0.98 -7.91 2.18
N GLU A 561 0.23 -8.10 3.27
CA GLU A 561 0.44 -9.16 4.25
C GLU A 561 0.46 -10.53 3.55
N PRO A 562 1.27 -11.49 4.06
CA PRO A 562 1.41 -12.81 3.46
C PRO A 562 0.25 -13.73 3.86
N TRP A 563 -0.96 -13.41 3.44
CA TRP A 563 -2.16 -14.21 3.73
C TRP A 563 -2.18 -15.56 3.01
N TYR A 564 -1.34 -15.74 1.99
CA TYR A 564 -1.28 -16.90 1.14
C TYR A 564 0.07 -17.61 1.30
N ASP A 565 0.06 -18.92 1.41
CA ASP A 565 1.23 -19.74 1.77
C ASP A 565 2.34 -19.78 0.71
N ASN A 566 2.06 -19.31 -0.50
CA ASN A 566 3.01 -19.45 -1.60
C ASN A 566 3.75 -18.12 -1.87
N LEU A 567 5.01 -18.07 -1.50
CA LEU A 567 5.85 -16.88 -1.64
C LEU A 567 5.91 -16.35 -3.08
N ARG A 568 6.16 -17.24 -4.06
CA ARG A 568 6.40 -16.86 -5.45
C ARG A 568 5.12 -16.57 -6.24
N GLN A 569 3.99 -17.02 -5.75
CA GLN A 569 2.69 -16.92 -6.41
C GLN A 569 1.74 -15.99 -5.66
N SER A 570 2.08 -15.67 -4.41
CA SER A 570 1.25 -14.81 -3.58
C SER A 570 1.24 -13.37 -4.10
N GLN A 571 0.11 -12.93 -4.60
CA GLN A 571 -0.17 -11.53 -4.96
C GLN A 571 0.84 -10.91 -5.94
N VAL A 572 1.43 -11.68 -6.87
CA VAL A 572 2.53 -11.20 -7.73
C VAL A 572 2.11 -10.03 -8.59
N ASN A 573 0.98 -10.12 -9.30
CA ASN A 573 0.48 -9.03 -10.15
C ASN A 573 0.13 -7.80 -9.32
N TYR A 574 -0.46 -7.98 -8.13
CA TYR A 574 -0.77 -6.92 -7.20
C TYR A 574 0.50 -6.20 -6.72
N ARG A 575 1.54 -6.96 -6.37
CA ARG A 575 2.85 -6.41 -5.97
C ARG A 575 3.52 -5.60 -7.09
N LEU A 576 3.42 -6.08 -8.34
CA LEU A 576 3.97 -5.41 -9.51
C LEU A 576 3.15 -4.15 -9.88
N GLU A 577 1.82 -4.20 -9.78
CA GLU A 577 0.96 -3.04 -10.03
C GLU A 577 1.23 -1.92 -9.01
N ASN A 578 1.45 -2.28 -7.75
CA ASN A 578 1.79 -1.28 -6.73
C ASN A 578 3.12 -0.56 -7.00
N GLN A 579 4.11 -1.18 -7.68
CA GLN A 579 5.33 -0.44 -8.04
C GLN A 579 5.03 0.73 -8.98
N ARG A 580 4.06 0.59 -9.88
CA ARG A 580 3.60 1.69 -10.75
C ARG A 580 2.88 2.77 -9.96
N TYR A 581 2.07 2.38 -8.97
CA TYR A 581 1.44 3.33 -8.04
C TYR A 581 2.52 4.15 -7.31
N PHE A 582 3.55 3.52 -6.79
CA PHE A 582 4.63 4.21 -6.09
C PHE A 582 5.40 5.16 -7.02
N GLU A 583 5.74 4.71 -8.22
CA GLU A 583 6.46 5.52 -9.20
C GLU A 583 5.69 6.77 -9.59
N ARG A 584 4.39 6.66 -9.95
CA ARG A 584 3.59 7.82 -10.36
C ARG A 584 3.32 8.78 -9.20
N ASN A 585 3.31 8.28 -7.95
CA ASN A 585 3.11 9.08 -6.76
C ASN A 585 4.41 9.60 -6.10
N LEU A 586 5.55 9.47 -6.75
CA LEU A 586 6.85 9.89 -6.21
C LEU A 586 7.15 9.27 -4.83
N MET A 587 6.77 8.01 -4.65
CA MET A 587 6.98 7.23 -3.44
C MET A 587 8.03 6.15 -3.67
N PRO A 588 8.76 5.74 -2.63
CA PRO A 588 9.65 4.59 -2.73
C PRO A 588 8.87 3.30 -3.03
N GLY A 589 9.43 2.41 -3.84
CA GLY A 589 8.85 1.10 -4.13
C GLY A 589 8.78 0.22 -2.87
N MET A 590 7.73 -0.60 -2.76
CA MET A 590 7.52 -1.54 -1.65
C MET A 590 6.88 -2.81 -2.18
N LEU A 591 7.54 -3.96 -1.98
CA LEU A 591 7.01 -5.26 -2.41
C LEU A 591 5.97 -5.84 -1.45
N GLY A 592 5.81 -5.25 -0.27
CA GLY A 592 4.91 -5.77 0.76
C GLY A 592 5.59 -6.77 1.69
N TRP A 593 4.78 -7.57 2.37
CA TRP A 593 5.24 -8.49 3.39
C TRP A 593 5.45 -9.89 2.83
N PHE A 594 6.49 -10.55 3.35
CA PHE A 594 6.78 -11.96 3.12
C PHE A 594 7.05 -12.65 4.44
N LYS A 595 6.76 -13.94 4.54
CA LYS A 595 7.10 -14.76 5.71
C LYS A 595 8.29 -15.65 5.37
N LEU A 596 9.27 -15.71 6.24
CA LEU A 596 10.40 -16.63 6.09
C LEU A 596 10.03 -18.00 6.69
N GLU A 597 9.83 -18.97 5.81
CA GLU A 597 9.49 -20.33 6.22
C GLU A 597 10.76 -21.19 6.43
N GLN A 598 10.69 -22.07 7.43
CA GLN A 598 11.78 -23.00 7.75
C GLN A 598 12.13 -23.97 6.60
N THR A 599 11.33 -24.01 5.56
CA THR A 599 11.49 -24.90 4.39
C THR A 599 12.06 -24.21 3.16
N TYR A 600 12.32 -22.89 3.23
CA TYR A 600 12.80 -22.12 2.08
C TYR A 600 14.23 -22.43 1.71
N ARG A 601 14.52 -22.30 0.40
CA ARG A 601 15.83 -22.44 -0.22
C ARG A 601 16.43 -21.08 -0.58
N PRO A 602 17.71 -21.00 -0.89
CA PRO A 602 18.34 -19.76 -1.37
C PRO A 602 17.59 -19.13 -2.54
N GLU A 603 17.12 -19.94 -3.50
CA GLU A 603 16.36 -19.44 -4.68
C GLU A 603 15.07 -18.72 -4.29
N ASP A 604 14.41 -19.10 -3.20
CA ASP A 604 13.17 -18.46 -2.77
C ASP A 604 13.46 -17.04 -2.25
N ILE A 605 14.55 -16.87 -1.53
CA ILE A 605 15.01 -15.56 -1.07
C ILE A 605 15.56 -14.72 -2.22
N GLU A 606 16.38 -15.31 -3.10
CA GLU A 606 16.95 -14.61 -4.25
C GLU A 606 15.87 -14.13 -5.23
N TRP A 607 14.74 -14.86 -5.30
CA TRP A 607 13.59 -14.41 -6.06
C TRP A 607 13.05 -13.07 -5.53
N ILE A 608 12.86 -12.91 -4.19
CA ILE A 608 12.44 -11.64 -3.59
C ILE A 608 13.51 -10.56 -3.86
N GLN A 609 14.78 -10.91 -3.65
CA GLN A 609 15.89 -9.97 -3.80
C GLN A 609 16.00 -9.42 -5.23
N ALA A 610 15.80 -10.26 -6.24
CA ALA A 610 15.81 -9.85 -7.62
C ALA A 610 14.69 -8.82 -7.92
N ARG A 611 13.48 -9.02 -7.37
CA ARG A 611 12.37 -8.05 -7.52
C ARG A 611 12.65 -6.78 -6.74
N SER A 612 13.19 -6.90 -5.52
CA SER A 612 13.65 -5.74 -4.73
C SER A 612 14.66 -4.90 -5.52
N ALA A 613 15.65 -5.54 -6.15
CA ALA A 613 16.65 -4.87 -6.98
C ALA A 613 16.04 -4.27 -8.26
N ALA A 614 15.11 -4.99 -8.91
CA ALA A 614 14.46 -4.56 -10.16
C ALA A 614 13.71 -3.23 -10.01
N PHE A 615 12.95 -3.10 -8.93
CA PHE A 615 12.10 -1.94 -8.68
C PHE A 615 12.70 -0.94 -7.69
N ASP A 616 13.90 -1.18 -7.23
CA ASP A 616 14.51 -0.46 -6.10
C ASP A 616 13.54 -0.39 -4.91
N ALA A 617 12.90 -1.50 -4.62
CA ALA A 617 11.81 -1.61 -3.67
C ALA A 617 12.26 -2.26 -2.36
N GLY A 618 11.78 -1.73 -1.22
CA GLY A 618 11.86 -2.38 0.07
C GLY A 618 10.88 -3.55 0.18
N TYR A 619 10.97 -4.27 1.27
CA TYR A 619 10.03 -5.32 1.66
C TYR A 619 10.13 -5.58 3.16
N LEU A 620 9.08 -6.15 3.75
CA LEU A 620 9.08 -6.65 5.11
C LEU A 620 9.21 -8.18 5.11
N LEU A 621 10.11 -8.71 5.93
CA LEU A 621 10.28 -10.14 6.14
C LEU A 621 9.87 -10.51 7.57
N ARG A 622 8.80 -11.29 7.73
CA ARG A 622 8.40 -11.87 9.02
C ARG A 622 9.34 -13.03 9.37
N VAL A 623 9.93 -12.99 10.55
CA VAL A 623 10.92 -13.96 11.02
C VAL A 623 10.65 -14.32 12.47
N ASP A 624 10.74 -15.60 12.80
CA ASP A 624 10.72 -16.13 14.16
C ASP A 624 11.86 -17.15 14.38
N GLU A 625 11.92 -17.75 15.55
CA GLU A 625 12.97 -18.72 15.88
C GLU A 625 12.90 -20.03 15.09
N SER A 626 11.81 -20.28 14.34
CA SER A 626 11.72 -21.48 13.50
C SER A 626 12.76 -21.49 12.38
N VAL A 627 13.32 -20.33 12.02
CA VAL A 627 14.42 -20.21 11.05
C VAL A 627 15.67 -21.00 11.48
N GLU A 628 15.86 -21.24 12.79
CA GLU A 628 16.96 -22.06 13.31
C GLU A 628 16.88 -23.53 12.86
N GLN A 629 15.70 -23.97 12.44
CA GLN A 629 15.50 -25.31 11.92
C GLN A 629 15.91 -25.42 10.45
N ASN A 630 16.00 -24.31 9.71
CA ASN A 630 16.36 -24.30 8.30
C ASN A 630 17.86 -24.58 8.11
N GLY A 631 18.21 -25.64 7.37
CA GLY A 631 19.59 -26.01 7.09
C GLY A 631 20.33 -24.99 6.20
N PHE A 632 19.60 -24.14 5.48
CA PHE A 632 20.14 -23.05 4.65
C PHE A 632 20.15 -21.69 5.36
N LYS A 633 19.78 -21.57 6.64
CA LYS A 633 19.67 -20.28 7.35
C LYS A 633 20.79 -19.30 7.01
N SER A 634 22.04 -19.75 7.11
CA SER A 634 23.19 -18.87 6.84
C SER A 634 23.26 -18.38 5.40
N LEU A 635 22.91 -19.23 4.44
CA LEU A 635 22.86 -18.86 3.01
C LEU A 635 21.70 -17.91 2.71
N LEU A 636 20.54 -18.12 3.36
CA LEU A 636 19.37 -17.21 3.22
C LEU A 636 19.73 -15.80 3.70
N PHE A 637 20.35 -15.70 4.89
CA PHE A 637 20.73 -14.42 5.48
C PHE A 637 21.87 -13.75 4.69
N GLU A 638 22.82 -14.52 4.19
CA GLU A 638 23.88 -14.03 3.31
C GLU A 638 23.31 -13.49 1.97
N ALA A 639 22.39 -14.21 1.34
CA ALA A 639 21.72 -13.75 0.13
C ALA A 639 21.03 -12.42 0.37
N ILE A 640 20.22 -12.29 1.44
CA ILE A 640 19.57 -11.02 1.79
C ILE A 640 20.62 -9.91 1.91
N ARG A 641 21.66 -10.12 2.71
CA ARG A 641 22.70 -9.13 2.97
C ARG A 641 23.40 -8.65 1.69
N GLU A 642 23.85 -9.58 0.87
CA GLU A 642 24.67 -9.24 -0.31
C GLU A 642 23.82 -8.60 -1.41
N TRP A 643 22.61 -9.11 -1.68
CA TRP A 643 21.68 -8.49 -2.62
C TRP A 643 21.29 -7.06 -2.21
N GLN A 644 20.94 -6.85 -0.94
CA GLN A 644 20.58 -5.51 -0.44
C GLN A 644 21.79 -4.56 -0.48
N LYS A 645 23.00 -5.07 -0.26
CA LYS A 645 24.23 -4.28 -0.40
C LYS A 645 24.43 -3.79 -1.85
N VAL A 646 24.27 -4.68 -2.83
CA VAL A 646 24.39 -4.32 -4.26
C VAL A 646 23.29 -3.36 -4.70
N ARG A 647 22.03 -3.60 -4.25
CA ARG A 647 20.89 -2.70 -4.50
C ARG A 647 21.15 -1.30 -3.94
N ASN A 648 21.54 -1.20 -2.66
CA ASN A 648 21.73 0.09 -1.99
C ASN A 648 22.90 0.89 -2.57
N LEU A 649 23.90 0.20 -3.14
CA LEU A 649 25.02 0.83 -3.86
C LEU A 649 24.67 1.17 -5.32
N ASP A 650 23.47 0.85 -5.79
CA ASP A 650 22.99 1.11 -7.15
C ASP A 650 23.87 0.48 -8.26
N LEU A 651 24.34 -0.73 -8.04
CA LEU A 651 25.32 -1.36 -8.93
C LEU A 651 24.67 -2.23 -10.02
N PHE A 652 23.38 -2.53 -9.94
CA PHE A 652 22.68 -3.25 -11.01
C PHE A 652 22.45 -2.35 -12.22
N THR A 653 22.82 -2.83 -13.40
CA THR A 653 22.56 -2.13 -14.66
C THR A 653 21.06 -2.11 -15.00
N SER A 654 20.63 -1.18 -15.84
CA SER A 654 19.23 -1.11 -16.32
C SER A 654 18.81 -2.41 -17.02
N SER A 655 19.70 -3.07 -17.77
CA SER A 655 19.42 -4.34 -18.42
C SER A 655 19.21 -5.49 -17.42
N GLN A 656 20.01 -5.56 -16.36
CA GLN A 656 19.85 -6.52 -15.29
C GLN A 656 18.52 -6.29 -14.55
N ARG A 657 18.22 -5.05 -14.18
CA ARG A 657 16.94 -4.69 -13.54
C ARG A 657 15.75 -5.06 -14.40
N GLU A 658 15.82 -4.81 -15.71
CA GLU A 658 14.71 -5.14 -16.61
C GLU A 658 14.44 -6.65 -16.68
N ARG A 659 15.48 -7.49 -16.73
CA ARG A 659 15.32 -8.96 -16.66
C ARG A 659 14.74 -9.41 -15.32
N MET A 660 15.14 -8.75 -14.21
CA MET A 660 14.67 -9.05 -12.86
C MET A 660 13.20 -8.66 -12.61
N LYS A 661 12.63 -7.75 -13.39
CA LYS A 661 11.20 -7.40 -13.30
C LYS A 661 10.27 -8.57 -13.64
N ASN A 662 10.72 -9.46 -14.53
CA ASN A 662 9.92 -10.63 -14.89
C ASN A 662 9.93 -11.66 -13.75
N PRO A 663 8.77 -11.97 -13.14
CA PRO A 663 8.69 -12.90 -12.01
C PRO A 663 9.05 -14.35 -12.34
N VAL A 664 9.08 -14.73 -13.61
CA VAL A 664 9.49 -16.07 -14.06
C VAL A 664 11.00 -16.27 -14.05
N ASN A 665 11.76 -15.17 -14.17
CA ASN A 665 13.22 -15.24 -14.23
C ASN A 665 13.81 -15.45 -12.83
N GLU A 666 14.77 -16.38 -12.76
CA GLU A 666 15.52 -16.70 -11.56
C GLU A 666 16.96 -16.21 -11.66
N PHE A 667 17.53 -15.82 -10.53
CA PHE A 667 18.88 -15.27 -10.46
C PHE A 667 19.63 -15.84 -9.26
N HIS A 668 20.96 -15.82 -9.35
CA HIS A 668 21.87 -16.12 -8.24
C HIS A 668 22.95 -15.05 -8.18
N LEU A 669 23.19 -14.51 -6.99
CA LEU A 669 24.23 -13.52 -6.74
C LEU A 669 25.32 -14.14 -5.85
N GLU A 670 26.50 -14.36 -6.42
CA GLU A 670 27.67 -14.89 -5.70
C GLU A 670 28.61 -13.76 -5.29
N LYS A 671 29.00 -13.75 -4.02
CA LYS A 671 30.00 -12.81 -3.51
C LYS A 671 31.40 -13.31 -3.84
N ASN A 672 32.20 -12.49 -4.53
CA ASN A 672 33.60 -12.80 -4.86
C ASN A 672 34.63 -12.09 -3.95
N GLY A 673 34.20 -11.02 -3.27
CA GLY A 673 35.02 -10.22 -2.38
C GLY A 673 34.20 -9.11 -1.72
N ASP A 674 34.86 -8.21 -0.99
CA ASP A 674 34.16 -7.19 -0.22
C ASP A 674 33.39 -6.16 -1.06
N SER A 675 33.79 -5.99 -2.33
CA SER A 675 33.22 -5.01 -3.26
C SER A 675 33.00 -5.60 -4.65
N SER A 676 32.90 -6.92 -4.77
CA SER A 676 32.66 -7.58 -6.07
C SER A 676 31.77 -8.79 -5.94
N TRP A 677 30.89 -8.94 -6.91
CA TRP A 677 29.90 -10.01 -7.01
C TRP A 677 29.80 -10.52 -8.44
N THR A 678 29.25 -11.71 -8.60
CA THR A 678 28.87 -12.25 -9.89
C THR A 678 27.37 -12.54 -9.89
N LEU A 679 26.65 -11.99 -10.86
CA LEU A 679 25.24 -12.33 -11.10
C LEU A 679 25.17 -13.42 -12.15
N TYR A 680 24.30 -14.40 -11.92
CA TYR A 680 23.96 -15.46 -12.85
C TYR A 680 22.45 -15.48 -13.10
N ASP A 681 22.02 -15.64 -14.34
CA ASP A 681 20.68 -16.14 -14.61
C ASP A 681 20.61 -17.61 -14.14
N VAL A 682 19.46 -18.06 -13.66
CA VAL A 682 19.29 -19.44 -13.20
C VAL A 682 18.21 -20.12 -14.02
N THR A 683 18.49 -21.33 -14.50
CA THR A 683 17.49 -22.21 -15.13
C THR A 683 17.10 -23.28 -14.15
N LEU A 684 15.82 -23.31 -13.77
CA LEU A 684 15.22 -24.38 -12.98
C LEU A 684 14.27 -25.22 -13.84
N LYS A 685 14.32 -26.53 -13.70
CA LYS A 685 13.39 -27.46 -14.33
C LYS A 685 12.81 -28.40 -13.29
N ASN A 686 11.59 -28.14 -12.90
CA ASN A 686 10.78 -28.94 -11.96
C ASN A 686 9.91 -29.98 -12.66
N GLY A 687 9.10 -30.74 -11.89
CA GLY A 687 8.13 -31.70 -12.39
C GLY A 687 8.73 -33.01 -12.89
N ASN A 688 9.97 -33.31 -12.51
CA ASN A 688 10.62 -34.58 -12.92
C ASN A 688 10.32 -35.65 -11.86
N GLN A 689 9.12 -36.23 -11.91
CA GLN A 689 8.62 -37.17 -10.92
C GLN A 689 8.93 -38.62 -11.29
N HIS A 690 9.61 -39.32 -10.38
CA HIS A 690 9.79 -40.80 -10.46
C HIS A 690 8.91 -41.43 -9.37
N LYS A 691 7.94 -42.24 -9.84
CA LYS A 691 6.97 -42.94 -8.99
C LYS A 691 6.84 -44.40 -9.41
N TYR A 692 6.34 -45.22 -8.48
CA TYR A 692 6.02 -46.63 -8.77
C TYR A 692 5.07 -46.72 -9.97
N ARG A 693 5.36 -47.67 -10.86
CA ARG A 693 4.44 -48.15 -11.91
C ARG A 693 4.58 -49.65 -12.05
N SER A 694 3.53 -50.34 -12.41
CA SER A 694 3.64 -51.74 -12.75
C SER A 694 4.48 -51.92 -14.01
N VAL A 695 5.44 -52.82 -13.96
CA VAL A 695 6.34 -53.13 -15.05
C VAL A 695 6.27 -54.62 -15.37
N GLN A 696 6.59 -55.03 -16.60
CA GLN A 696 6.68 -56.40 -16.94
C GLN A 696 7.89 -57.08 -16.28
N THR A 697 7.84 -58.39 -16.13
CA THR A 697 8.97 -59.16 -15.55
C THR A 697 10.23 -58.90 -16.36
N GLY A 698 11.26 -58.39 -15.70
CA GLY A 698 12.56 -58.05 -16.31
C GLY A 698 12.64 -56.64 -16.91
N GLU A 699 11.55 -55.85 -16.86
CA GLU A 699 11.56 -54.44 -17.26
C GLU A 699 12.08 -53.60 -16.07
N PRO A 700 13.06 -52.72 -16.26
CA PRO A 700 13.53 -51.86 -15.19
C PRO A 700 12.52 -50.75 -14.87
N LEU A 701 12.26 -50.52 -13.60
CA LEU A 701 11.44 -49.42 -13.10
C LEU A 701 12.25 -48.12 -13.05
N LEU A 702 12.23 -47.38 -14.13
CA LEU A 702 12.96 -46.15 -14.31
C LEU A 702 12.11 -45.06 -14.99
N SER A 703 12.46 -43.79 -14.74
CA SER A 703 11.89 -42.63 -15.44
C SER A 703 12.97 -41.87 -16.19
N LYS A 704 12.66 -41.42 -17.42
CA LYS A 704 13.57 -40.64 -18.26
C LYS A 704 13.09 -39.22 -18.40
N PHE A 705 14.00 -38.27 -18.22
CA PHE A 705 13.76 -36.85 -18.31
C PHE A 705 14.79 -36.18 -19.20
N ASN A 706 14.46 -35.00 -19.68
CA ASN A 706 15.39 -34.17 -20.42
C ASN A 706 15.59 -32.86 -19.67
N PHE A 707 16.83 -32.42 -19.55
CA PHE A 707 17.18 -31.10 -19.05
C PHE A 707 17.98 -30.35 -20.13
N GLU A 708 17.50 -29.17 -20.50
CA GLU A 708 18.21 -28.30 -21.45
C GLU A 708 19.08 -27.35 -20.63
N ASN A 709 20.41 -27.49 -20.75
CA ASN A 709 21.35 -26.51 -20.22
C ASN A 709 21.71 -25.53 -21.35
N PRO A 710 21.18 -24.29 -21.38
CA PRO A 710 21.47 -23.31 -22.42
C PRO A 710 22.91 -22.76 -22.36
N TYR A 711 23.62 -23.03 -21.30
CA TYR A 711 24.93 -22.46 -20.96
C TYR A 711 26.07 -23.43 -21.21
N GLU A 712 27.30 -23.00 -20.92
CA GLU A 712 28.48 -23.86 -21.01
C GLU A 712 28.43 -25.06 -20.07
N LYS A 713 29.34 -25.99 -20.26
CA LYS A 713 29.45 -27.17 -19.38
C LYS A 713 29.70 -26.76 -17.94
N GLN A 714 28.94 -27.33 -17.00
CA GLN A 714 29.01 -26.98 -15.58
C GLN A 714 28.70 -28.17 -14.68
N PRO A 715 29.10 -28.17 -13.40
CA PRO A 715 28.75 -29.20 -12.42
C PRO A 715 27.24 -29.39 -12.30
N VAL A 716 26.82 -30.61 -12.04
CA VAL A 716 25.39 -30.93 -11.86
C VAL A 716 24.89 -30.35 -10.56
N GLN A 717 23.81 -29.59 -10.65
CA GLN A 717 23.07 -29.12 -9.50
C GLN A 717 21.59 -29.55 -9.61
N PHE A 718 21.00 -29.96 -8.48
CA PHE A 718 19.59 -30.30 -8.40
C PHE A 718 19.06 -30.24 -6.98
N TYR A 719 17.75 -30.14 -6.84
CA TYR A 719 16.99 -30.40 -5.63
C TYR A 719 16.08 -31.61 -5.85
N ALA A 720 15.80 -32.36 -4.79
CA ALA A 720 14.82 -33.44 -4.85
C ALA A 720 14.02 -33.52 -3.54
N ILE A 721 12.73 -33.80 -3.69
CA ILE A 721 11.81 -33.91 -2.54
C ILE A 721 11.12 -35.27 -2.63
N VAL A 722 11.14 -36.02 -1.56
CA VAL A 722 10.38 -37.27 -1.42
C VAL A 722 8.97 -36.92 -0.96
N LYS A 723 8.00 -36.99 -1.89
CA LYS A 723 6.60 -36.68 -1.64
C LYS A 723 5.86 -37.91 -1.13
N ALA A 724 4.86 -37.72 -0.26
CA ALA A 724 4.07 -38.79 0.32
C ALA A 724 3.42 -39.67 -0.76
N GLY A 725 3.44 -40.99 -0.55
CA GLY A 725 2.60 -41.95 -1.24
C GLY A 725 1.32 -42.24 -0.46
N GLU A 726 0.58 -43.24 -0.88
CA GLU A 726 -0.64 -43.68 -0.19
C GLU A 726 -0.37 -44.56 1.04
N GLU A 727 0.84 -45.10 1.16
CA GLU A 727 1.24 -45.98 2.26
C GLU A 727 1.90 -45.19 3.38
N ALA A 728 1.32 -45.24 4.59
CA ALA A 728 1.94 -44.66 5.75
C ALA A 728 3.22 -45.45 6.15
N GLY A 729 4.35 -44.72 6.21
CA GLY A 729 5.67 -45.33 6.52
C GLY A 729 6.37 -45.98 5.34
N GLY A 730 5.83 -45.87 4.13
CA GLY A 730 6.53 -46.32 2.90
C GLY A 730 7.83 -45.54 2.65
N PHE A 731 8.74 -46.11 1.92
CA PHE A 731 10.05 -45.51 1.60
C PHE A 731 10.51 -45.88 0.19
N ILE A 732 11.48 -45.12 -0.33
CA ILE A 732 12.29 -45.49 -1.49
C ILE A 732 13.73 -45.73 -1.04
N SER A 733 14.46 -46.59 -1.77
CA SER A 733 15.87 -46.89 -1.47
C SER A 733 16.68 -47.06 -2.74
N ASN A 734 17.98 -47.11 -2.61
CA ASN A 734 18.92 -47.33 -3.74
C ASN A 734 18.68 -46.32 -4.87
N LEU A 735 18.43 -45.06 -4.53
CA LEU A 735 18.18 -44.02 -5.54
C LEU A 735 19.41 -43.79 -6.40
N GLN A 736 19.19 -43.86 -7.72
CA GLN A 736 20.21 -43.56 -8.73
C GLN A 736 19.72 -42.48 -9.67
N ILE A 737 20.57 -41.45 -9.86
CA ILE A 737 20.37 -40.39 -10.86
C ILE A 737 21.51 -40.54 -11.89
N LEU A 738 21.16 -40.95 -13.11
CA LEU A 738 22.12 -41.17 -14.20
C LEU A 738 21.95 -40.09 -15.25
N ILE A 739 23.00 -39.32 -15.49
CA ILE A 739 23.12 -38.40 -16.62
C ILE A 739 23.86 -39.13 -17.73
N GLU A 740 23.33 -39.07 -18.95
CA GLU A 740 23.90 -39.79 -20.09
C GLU A 740 25.36 -39.45 -20.30
N GLY A 741 26.19 -40.52 -20.32
CA GLY A 741 27.64 -40.41 -20.47
C GLY A 741 28.41 -40.13 -19.16
N CYS A 742 27.72 -40.08 -18.01
CA CYS A 742 28.33 -39.93 -16.71
C CYS A 742 28.16 -41.19 -15.86
N THR A 743 28.97 -41.33 -14.77
CA THR A 743 28.72 -42.33 -13.73
C THR A 743 27.45 -41.99 -12.95
N PRO A 744 26.67 -43.01 -12.50
CA PRO A 744 25.49 -42.75 -11.68
C PRO A 744 25.80 -42.04 -10.35
N ILE A 745 25.01 -41.08 -9.99
CA ILE A 745 24.94 -40.56 -8.60
C ILE A 745 24.08 -41.56 -7.86
N GLN A 746 24.68 -42.20 -6.81
CA GLN A 746 24.02 -43.24 -6.04
C GLN A 746 23.84 -42.86 -4.61
N ILE A 747 22.60 -42.98 -4.10
CA ILE A 747 22.22 -42.69 -2.72
C ILE A 747 21.73 -43.98 -2.08
N ASN A 748 22.57 -44.55 -1.20
CA ASN A 748 22.28 -45.81 -0.50
C ASN A 748 21.60 -45.55 0.86
N GLU A 749 20.49 -44.85 0.85
CA GLU A 749 19.65 -44.54 2.01
C GLU A 749 18.21 -44.95 1.76
N SER A 750 17.50 -45.27 2.83
CA SER A 750 16.05 -45.35 2.81
C SER A 750 15.46 -43.98 3.03
N LEU A 751 14.83 -43.44 2.00
CA LEU A 751 14.26 -42.08 1.97
C LEU A 751 12.74 -42.16 2.19
N LYS A 752 12.21 -41.36 3.12
CA LYS A 752 10.80 -41.33 3.49
C LYS A 752 10.15 -40.03 3.00
N ALA A 753 8.85 -39.98 2.99
CA ALA A 753 8.12 -38.76 2.72
C ALA A 753 8.59 -37.61 3.63
N GLY A 754 8.88 -36.46 3.04
CA GLY A 754 9.45 -35.30 3.71
C GLY A 754 10.99 -35.22 3.64
N ASP A 755 11.70 -36.32 3.32
CA ASP A 755 13.13 -36.25 3.09
C ASP A 755 13.44 -35.44 1.83
N LYS A 756 14.50 -34.65 1.88
CA LYS A 756 14.96 -33.78 0.80
C LYS A 756 16.42 -34.07 0.47
N LEU A 757 16.77 -33.77 -0.77
CA LEU A 757 18.15 -33.84 -1.24
C LEU A 757 18.50 -32.57 -2.01
N TYR A 758 19.75 -32.15 -1.91
CA TYR A 758 20.30 -31.16 -2.84
C TYR A 758 21.71 -31.54 -3.27
N CYS A 759 22.05 -31.18 -4.47
CA CYS A 759 23.37 -31.34 -5.05
C CYS A 759 23.96 -29.95 -5.33
N ASP A 760 25.11 -29.65 -4.74
CA ASP A 760 25.83 -28.39 -4.93
C ASP A 760 26.87 -28.42 -6.07
N GLY A 761 26.93 -29.54 -6.80
CA GLY A 761 27.93 -29.77 -7.84
C GLY A 761 29.16 -30.54 -7.38
N LYS A 762 29.32 -30.78 -6.08
CA LYS A 762 30.42 -31.55 -5.45
C LYS A 762 29.90 -32.69 -4.63
N GLN A 763 28.79 -32.47 -3.94
CA GLN A 763 28.17 -33.46 -3.07
C GLN A 763 26.68 -33.48 -3.21
N VAL A 764 26.05 -34.60 -2.91
CA VAL A 764 24.60 -34.70 -2.67
C VAL A 764 24.40 -34.83 -1.17
N TYR A 765 23.61 -33.96 -0.65
CA TYR A 765 23.21 -33.96 0.76
C TYR A 765 21.82 -34.58 0.90
N VAL A 766 21.68 -35.50 1.85
CA VAL A 766 20.39 -36.04 2.29
C VAL A 766 19.97 -35.29 3.53
N CYS A 767 18.82 -34.64 3.46
CA CYS A 767 18.33 -33.70 4.47
C CYS A 767 16.99 -34.15 5.05
N ASP A 768 16.63 -33.54 6.16
CA ASP A 768 15.26 -33.56 6.69
C ASP A 768 14.33 -32.60 5.90
N ASN A 769 13.10 -32.46 6.36
CA ASN A 769 12.10 -31.60 5.73
C ASN A 769 12.43 -30.08 5.79
N CYS A 770 13.39 -29.68 6.63
CA CYS A 770 13.88 -28.32 6.76
C CYS A 770 15.29 -28.11 6.16
N TRP A 771 15.73 -28.97 5.26
CA TRP A 771 17.03 -28.96 4.60
C TRP A 771 18.25 -29.15 5.53
N LYS A 772 18.08 -29.59 6.77
CA LYS A 772 19.20 -29.94 7.64
C LYS A 772 19.85 -31.23 7.15
N ALA A 773 21.10 -31.13 6.72
CA ALA A 773 21.84 -32.25 6.19
C ALA A 773 22.08 -33.32 7.29
N ARG A 774 21.70 -34.56 6.98
CA ARG A 774 21.98 -35.75 7.83
C ARG A 774 23.18 -36.53 7.34
N LYS A 775 23.37 -36.55 6.02
CA LYS A 775 24.44 -37.28 5.35
C LYS A 775 24.81 -36.65 4.02
N SER A 776 26.03 -36.85 3.57
CA SER A 776 26.47 -36.40 2.25
C SER A 776 27.18 -37.52 1.48
N TYR A 777 27.08 -37.42 0.16
CA TYR A 777 27.68 -38.32 -0.80
C TYR A 777 28.49 -37.51 -1.81
N PRO A 778 29.82 -37.69 -1.90
CA PRO A 778 30.63 -37.01 -2.90
C PRO A 778 30.25 -37.51 -4.29
N ILE A 779 30.26 -36.60 -5.25
CA ILE A 779 30.07 -36.94 -6.67
C ILE A 779 31.37 -36.72 -7.44
N ALA A 780 31.56 -37.49 -8.52
CA ALA A 780 32.77 -37.35 -9.33
C ALA A 780 32.70 -36.02 -10.13
N GLU A 781 33.80 -35.27 -10.19
CA GLU A 781 33.93 -34.01 -10.93
C GLU A 781 33.55 -34.14 -12.42
N THR A 782 33.58 -35.36 -12.98
CA THR A 782 33.18 -35.64 -14.35
C THR A 782 31.67 -35.55 -14.56
N ILE A 783 30.87 -35.62 -13.48
CA ILE A 783 29.41 -35.51 -13.54
C ILE A 783 29.03 -34.05 -13.73
N SER A 784 28.55 -33.73 -14.93
CA SER A 784 28.29 -32.34 -15.32
C SER A 784 27.16 -32.25 -16.33
N TRP A 785 26.44 -31.12 -16.30
CA TRP A 785 25.57 -30.70 -17.41
C TRP A 785 26.44 -30.31 -18.60
N LYS A 786 26.25 -30.97 -19.77
CA LYS A 786 26.79 -30.47 -21.03
C LYS A 786 25.89 -29.36 -21.58
N LYS A 787 26.42 -28.46 -22.42
CA LYS A 787 25.62 -27.50 -23.14
C LYS A 787 24.59 -28.20 -24.03
N GLY A 788 23.36 -27.71 -24.05
CA GLY A 788 22.24 -28.30 -24.76
C GLY A 788 21.55 -29.42 -23.98
N LYS A 789 20.98 -30.35 -24.70
CA LYS A 789 20.12 -31.41 -24.14
C LYS A 789 20.91 -32.45 -23.36
N ASN A 790 20.48 -32.68 -22.11
CA ASN A 790 20.97 -33.75 -21.22
C ASN A 790 19.82 -34.73 -20.94
N ASN A 791 20.09 -36.03 -21.20
CA ASN A 791 19.15 -37.09 -20.86
C ASN A 791 19.46 -37.56 -19.43
N VAL A 792 18.46 -37.56 -18.57
CA VAL A 792 18.57 -37.98 -17.17
C VAL A 792 17.66 -39.17 -16.93
N THR A 793 18.20 -40.24 -16.32
CA THR A 793 17.42 -41.39 -15.88
C THR A 793 17.42 -41.44 -14.35
N ILE A 794 16.25 -41.63 -13.78
CA ILE A 794 16.06 -41.80 -12.34
C ILE A 794 15.48 -43.18 -12.10
N GLN A 795 16.07 -43.92 -11.17
CA GLN A 795 15.58 -45.21 -10.71
C GLN A 795 15.78 -45.37 -9.22
N CYS A 796 14.93 -46.15 -8.57
CA CYS A 796 15.04 -46.52 -7.17
C CYS A 796 14.21 -47.78 -6.89
N ASP A 797 14.42 -48.36 -5.71
CA ASP A 797 13.56 -49.43 -5.20
C ASP A 797 12.44 -48.81 -4.37
N PHE A 798 11.21 -49.28 -4.55
CA PHE A 798 10.03 -48.86 -3.82
C PHE A 798 9.63 -49.93 -2.80
N SER A 799 9.34 -49.53 -1.55
CA SER A 799 8.88 -50.44 -0.50
C SER A 799 7.56 -51.15 -0.86
N SER A 800 6.71 -50.49 -1.68
CA SER A 800 5.46 -51.04 -2.21
C SER A 800 4.97 -50.26 -3.42
N SER A 801 3.89 -50.69 -4.01
CA SER A 801 3.19 -49.95 -5.12
C SER A 801 2.60 -48.61 -4.67
N LYS A 802 2.47 -48.37 -3.34
CA LYS A 802 1.94 -47.15 -2.72
C LYS A 802 3.02 -46.34 -2.01
N ALA A 803 4.28 -46.67 -2.20
CA ALA A 803 5.42 -45.99 -1.63
C ALA A 803 5.51 -44.51 -2.09
N PRO A 804 6.27 -43.67 -1.34
CA PRO A 804 6.53 -42.28 -1.75
C PRO A 804 7.11 -42.17 -3.15
N LEU A 805 6.87 -41.04 -3.81
CA LEU A 805 7.55 -40.68 -5.06
C LEU A 805 8.67 -39.68 -4.78
N ILE A 806 9.63 -39.56 -5.71
CA ILE A 806 10.64 -38.51 -5.68
C ILE A 806 10.42 -37.52 -6.82
N ASP A 807 10.43 -36.25 -6.51
CA ASP A 807 10.31 -35.13 -7.45
C ASP A 807 11.63 -34.40 -7.51
N VAL A 808 12.24 -34.30 -8.70
CA VAL A 808 13.58 -33.74 -8.87
C VAL A 808 13.50 -32.46 -9.70
N GLU A 809 14.14 -31.41 -9.22
CA GLU A 809 14.30 -30.12 -9.90
C GLU A 809 15.76 -29.96 -10.32
N PHE A 810 16.03 -29.85 -11.60
CA PHE A 810 17.37 -29.63 -12.14
C PHE A 810 17.67 -28.14 -12.20
N LYS A 811 18.95 -27.80 -11.91
CA LYS A 811 19.43 -26.39 -11.86
C LYS A 811 20.67 -26.21 -12.73
N ALA A 812 20.72 -25.11 -13.50
CA ALA A 812 21.92 -24.63 -14.17
C ALA A 812 22.10 -23.14 -13.99
N LEU A 813 23.36 -22.70 -13.86
CA LEU A 813 23.75 -21.29 -13.75
C LEU A 813 24.10 -20.74 -15.13
N GLY A 814 23.70 -19.49 -15.38
CA GLY A 814 23.95 -18.75 -16.60
C GLY A 814 25.40 -18.28 -16.76
N ASN A 815 25.62 -17.45 -17.73
CA ASN A 815 26.93 -16.83 -17.92
C ASN A 815 27.18 -15.83 -16.77
N PRO A 816 28.41 -15.76 -16.25
CA PRO A 816 28.74 -14.85 -15.15
C PRO A 816 28.76 -13.39 -15.61
N GLU A 817 28.02 -12.56 -14.92
CA GLU A 817 28.03 -11.09 -15.10
C GLU A 817 28.71 -10.47 -13.88
N GLN A 818 29.84 -9.83 -14.10
CA GLN A 818 30.62 -9.21 -13.01
C GLN A 818 30.00 -7.88 -12.56
N ILE A 819 29.83 -7.74 -11.25
CA ILE A 819 29.40 -6.50 -10.58
C ILE A 819 30.53 -6.04 -9.65
N LYS A 820 30.92 -4.78 -9.79
CA LYS A 820 31.98 -4.17 -8.99
C LYS A 820 31.54 -2.80 -8.50
N LYS A 821 31.92 -2.47 -7.27
CA LYS A 821 31.78 -1.13 -6.71
C LYS A 821 32.78 -0.19 -7.36
#